data_79717c956e7aaae596c2ea2aa882c545
#
_entry.id   79717c956e7aaae596c2ea2aa882c545
#
_cell.length_a   1.000
_cell.length_b   1.000
_cell.length_c   1.000
_cell.angle_alpha   90.00
_cell.angle_beta   90.00
_cell.angle_gamma   90.00
#
_symmetry.space_group_name_H-M   'P 1'
#
loop_
_entity.id
_entity.type
_entity.pdbx_description
1 polymer ?
#
loop_
_entity_poly.entity_id
_entity_poly.type
_entity_poly.pdbx_seq_one_letter_code
_entity_poly.pdbx_strand_id
1 'polypeptide(L)'
;MRVLLINPPYTAEDRYGKDLGKFGPLNEPLGLAYLAANLERGGHAVSILDAPALDLTSVGICESIEAESYDLIGVTMLTPMYRRSIEVVRVIKKAFPELPIVVGGPHPTILPEETMIQNKEIDFAVIGEGEIVFLIFVNALEKNEDTEGIPGIAYRKNNTVIVNRPPEMLAHLDDLPIPARHLLPMHAYHMTESRTQSEHAFTVSVSRGCPFNCAFCCRIIFGRKVRHHSVDRIIDEITILVNDYGAKEINLEADTLTVNKHFINSLCEKIISSGLSRKITWTCESRIDTINEDMLKKMKEAGCWEISYGVETGSQRLLDLIHKDISLEQIEKTFAITKQIGIDIRAFYMLGIPTETREESLKTIAFAKKLDARWSQFTVFTPFPGTELYDLVVKEGALKSHNWADYKTHGGWTRGGLAYVPKGRSVEEMKKLQKQAYRAVYLRPRVFLRFLRDINSIKKIKEYVAGFWVLLKTMLPSRSNHIKAVRIKSEDLKRFSQDVYVDSPVYFSPNRLVRYINWKKLDSVLSLLPQQERRSALDFGCGNGVMLPTLSGIFDTVVGIDIHTSAASRAMHEYSLNNVFLIRTDGMKLPFKDDAFHTVLTTSVLEHFTDLEEVVAEIARIIKPGGSLLFLSPTENMFYRFGRWLFGFKKPEDHYYAAREIELVLKTYLTAEVKRDFPINFLPFVSVYRIGRFIKK
;
A
#
# COMPACT_ATOMS: atom_id res chain seq x y z
N MET A 1 0.94 -9.98 -36.91
CA MET A 1 1.92 -9.48 -35.91
C MET A 1 1.96 -10.37 -34.68
N ARG A 2 3.10 -10.39 -33.95
CA ARG A 2 3.25 -11.01 -32.63
C ARG A 2 3.20 -9.90 -31.57
N VAL A 3 2.20 -9.92 -30.71
CA VAL A 3 1.93 -8.88 -29.72
C VAL A 3 2.09 -9.44 -28.29
N LEU A 4 2.87 -8.76 -27.45
CA LEU A 4 2.95 -9.08 -26.02
C LEU A 4 2.15 -8.06 -25.22
N LEU A 5 1.21 -8.53 -24.40
CA LEU A 5 0.45 -7.72 -23.45
C LEU A 5 0.99 -7.91 -22.03
N ILE A 6 1.33 -6.83 -21.35
CA ILE A 6 1.99 -6.87 -20.04
C ILE A 6 1.09 -6.26 -18.97
N ASN A 7 0.84 -7.04 -17.89
CA ASN A 7 0.39 -6.53 -16.60
C ASN A 7 1.64 -6.24 -15.73
N PRO A 8 1.93 -4.97 -15.41
CA PRO A 8 3.13 -4.59 -14.66
C PRO A 8 3.19 -5.21 -13.26
N PRO A 9 4.39 -5.32 -12.64
CA PRO A 9 4.59 -5.94 -11.31
C PRO A 9 4.06 -5.05 -10.17
N TYR A 10 2.75 -4.80 -10.16
CA TYR A 10 2.04 -4.08 -9.10
C TYR A 10 1.40 -5.08 -8.16
N THR A 11 2.03 -5.26 -7.01
CA THR A 11 1.66 -6.30 -6.06
C THR A 11 0.58 -5.86 -5.07
N ALA A 12 -0.03 -6.82 -4.39
CA ALA A 12 -0.93 -6.54 -3.27
C ALA A 12 -0.21 -5.77 -2.13
N GLU A 13 1.11 -5.92 -1.96
CA GLU A 13 1.89 -5.09 -1.03
C GLU A 13 1.96 -3.62 -1.46
N ASP A 14 2.07 -3.34 -2.76
CA ASP A 14 2.01 -1.96 -3.28
C ASP A 14 0.64 -1.32 -2.99
N ARG A 15 -0.44 -2.11 -3.12
CA ARG A 15 -1.83 -1.64 -2.95
C ARG A 15 -2.25 -1.51 -1.49
N TYR A 16 -1.98 -2.51 -0.67
CA TYR A 16 -2.50 -2.62 0.71
C TYR A 16 -1.45 -2.40 1.78
N GLY A 17 -0.16 -2.28 1.40
CA GLY A 17 0.98 -2.20 2.32
C GLY A 17 1.44 -3.58 2.80
N LYS A 18 2.66 -3.63 3.36
CA LYS A 18 3.38 -4.88 3.67
C LYS A 18 2.63 -5.85 4.60
N ASP A 19 1.87 -5.34 5.56
CA ASP A 19 1.17 -6.18 6.54
C ASP A 19 -0.12 -6.79 5.97
N LEU A 20 -0.91 -6.02 5.18
CA LEU A 20 -2.16 -6.47 4.57
C LEU A 20 -1.95 -7.10 3.18
N GLY A 21 -0.91 -6.69 2.45
CA GLY A 21 -0.64 -7.18 1.10
C GLY A 21 -0.41 -8.69 1.01
N LYS A 22 0.09 -9.29 2.09
CA LYS A 22 0.26 -10.76 2.16
C LYS A 22 -1.04 -11.55 2.04
N PHE A 23 -2.16 -10.89 2.26
CA PHE A 23 -3.51 -11.44 2.19
C PHE A 23 -4.33 -10.78 1.06
N GLY A 24 -3.68 -10.08 0.14
CA GLY A 24 -4.35 -9.45 -1.00
C GLY A 24 -4.74 -10.49 -2.05
N PRO A 25 -5.86 -10.27 -2.77
CA PRO A 25 -6.22 -11.12 -3.90
C PRO A 25 -5.26 -10.90 -5.07
N LEU A 26 -5.11 -11.93 -5.88
CA LEU A 26 -4.50 -11.88 -7.19
C LEU A 26 -5.58 -12.24 -8.22
N ASN A 27 -6.08 -11.26 -8.94
CA ASN A 27 -7.17 -11.41 -9.90
C ASN A 27 -6.63 -11.48 -11.33
N GLU A 28 -7.38 -12.16 -12.20
CA GLU A 28 -7.09 -12.20 -13.64
C GLU A 28 -7.15 -10.78 -14.24
N PRO A 29 -6.19 -10.40 -15.11
CA PRO A 29 -6.25 -9.14 -15.84
C PRO A 29 -7.21 -9.24 -17.02
N LEU A 30 -8.54 -9.30 -16.76
CA LEU A 30 -9.58 -9.54 -17.79
C LEU A 30 -9.50 -8.56 -18.95
N GLY A 31 -9.16 -7.30 -18.73
CA GLY A 31 -8.98 -6.32 -19.80
C GLY A 31 -7.94 -6.77 -20.83
N LEU A 32 -6.80 -7.32 -20.37
CA LEU A 32 -5.78 -7.88 -21.27
C LEU A 32 -6.27 -9.16 -21.98
N ALA A 33 -7.02 -9.99 -21.26
CA ALA A 33 -7.60 -11.20 -21.85
C ALA A 33 -8.64 -10.89 -22.95
N TYR A 34 -9.45 -9.83 -22.80
CA TYR A 34 -10.35 -9.36 -23.85
C TYR A 34 -9.59 -8.78 -25.05
N LEU A 35 -8.53 -7.99 -24.81
CA LEU A 35 -7.68 -7.48 -25.88
C LEU A 35 -7.03 -8.64 -26.66
N ALA A 36 -6.47 -9.61 -25.95
CA ALA A 36 -5.84 -10.78 -26.55
C ALA A 36 -6.84 -11.58 -27.41
N ALA A 37 -8.02 -11.87 -26.88
CA ALA A 37 -9.05 -12.60 -27.62
C ALA A 37 -9.49 -11.89 -28.90
N ASN A 38 -9.55 -10.55 -28.90
CA ASN A 38 -9.85 -9.78 -30.11
C ASN A 38 -8.71 -9.82 -31.14
N LEU A 39 -7.46 -9.74 -30.67
CA LEU A 39 -6.29 -9.84 -31.56
C LEU A 39 -6.16 -11.25 -32.16
N GLU A 40 -6.37 -12.32 -31.36
CA GLU A 40 -6.41 -13.71 -31.88
C GLU A 40 -7.49 -13.89 -32.92
N ARG A 41 -8.72 -13.33 -32.71
CA ARG A 41 -9.79 -13.32 -33.70
C ARG A 41 -9.40 -12.56 -34.97
N GLY A 42 -8.54 -11.54 -34.83
CA GLY A 42 -7.97 -10.78 -35.95
C GLY A 42 -6.82 -11.49 -36.66
N GLY A 43 -6.40 -12.68 -36.22
CA GLY A 43 -5.33 -13.46 -36.86
C GLY A 43 -3.91 -13.14 -36.34
N HIS A 44 -3.78 -12.39 -35.25
CA HIS A 44 -2.49 -12.06 -34.65
C HIS A 44 -2.06 -13.11 -33.61
N ALA A 45 -0.77 -13.33 -33.46
CA ALA A 45 -0.21 -14.13 -32.37
C ALA A 45 -0.07 -13.27 -31.12
N VAL A 46 -0.61 -13.70 -30.00
CA VAL A 46 -0.67 -12.92 -28.76
C VAL A 46 -0.12 -13.70 -27.58
N SER A 47 0.62 -13.03 -26.73
CA SER A 47 1.03 -13.54 -25.42
C SER A 47 0.62 -12.53 -24.33
N ILE A 48 0.28 -13.05 -23.14
CA ILE A 48 0.02 -12.21 -21.96
C ILE A 48 1.06 -12.53 -20.89
N LEU A 49 1.78 -11.49 -20.43
CA LEU A 49 2.72 -11.58 -19.34
C LEU A 49 2.13 -10.88 -18.11
N ASP A 50 1.56 -11.66 -17.20
CA ASP A 50 1.06 -11.17 -15.92
C ASP A 50 2.18 -11.23 -14.87
N ALA A 51 2.95 -10.14 -14.74
CA ALA A 51 4.12 -10.09 -13.88
C ALA A 51 3.80 -10.37 -12.40
N PRO A 52 2.69 -9.88 -11.79
CA PRO A 52 2.27 -10.28 -10.45
C PRO A 52 2.00 -11.78 -10.28
N ALA A 53 1.37 -12.42 -11.27
CA ALA A 53 1.02 -13.82 -11.21
C ALA A 53 2.24 -14.75 -11.39
N LEU A 54 3.23 -14.29 -12.13
CA LEU A 54 4.47 -15.00 -12.40
C LEU A 54 5.64 -14.60 -11.48
N ASP A 55 5.39 -13.73 -10.50
CA ASP A 55 6.40 -13.15 -9.57
C ASP A 55 7.61 -12.54 -10.31
N LEU A 56 7.35 -11.89 -11.45
CA LEU A 56 8.37 -11.27 -12.28
C LEU A 56 8.67 -9.84 -11.84
N THR A 57 9.95 -9.49 -11.91
CA THR A 57 10.42 -8.10 -11.83
C THR A 57 10.47 -7.47 -13.22
N SER A 58 10.70 -6.14 -13.30
CA SER A 58 10.89 -5.45 -14.57
C SER A 58 12.07 -6.02 -15.39
N VAL A 59 13.09 -6.60 -14.74
CA VAL A 59 14.21 -7.29 -15.41
C VAL A 59 13.75 -8.64 -15.97
N GLY A 60 13.03 -9.44 -15.19
CA GLY A 60 12.50 -10.73 -15.65
C GLY A 60 11.52 -10.60 -16.83
N ILE A 61 10.82 -9.45 -16.95
CA ILE A 61 10.03 -9.13 -18.14
C ILE A 61 10.92 -9.02 -19.38
N CYS A 62 12.08 -8.33 -19.30
CA CYS A 62 13.01 -8.23 -20.45
C CYS A 62 13.58 -9.58 -20.86
N GLU A 63 13.90 -10.44 -19.90
CA GLU A 63 14.37 -11.81 -20.18
C GLU A 63 13.30 -12.62 -20.94
N SER A 64 12.03 -12.42 -20.61
CA SER A 64 10.91 -13.06 -21.32
C SER A 64 10.74 -12.51 -22.76
N ILE A 65 11.03 -11.23 -22.99
CA ILE A 65 10.97 -10.62 -24.33
C ILE A 65 12.16 -11.12 -25.18
N GLU A 66 13.36 -11.27 -24.60
CA GLU A 66 14.54 -11.80 -25.31
C GLU A 66 14.35 -13.24 -25.79
N ALA A 67 13.60 -14.05 -25.02
CA ALA A 67 13.35 -15.44 -25.34
C ALA A 67 12.43 -15.62 -26.57
N GLU A 68 11.63 -14.61 -26.90
CA GLU A 68 10.68 -14.61 -28.02
C GLU A 68 10.74 -13.27 -28.77
N SER A 69 10.52 -13.30 -30.10
CA SER A 69 10.46 -12.08 -30.90
C SER A 69 9.04 -11.51 -30.89
N TYR A 70 8.90 -10.24 -30.56
CA TYR A 70 7.62 -9.51 -30.62
C TYR A 70 7.73 -8.29 -31.54
N ASP A 71 6.61 -7.95 -32.19
CA ASP A 71 6.52 -6.78 -33.07
C ASP A 71 5.98 -5.55 -32.35
N LEU A 72 5.25 -5.77 -31.23
CA LEU A 72 4.59 -4.72 -30.45
C LEU A 72 4.43 -5.14 -28.98
N ILE A 73 4.66 -4.19 -28.09
CA ILE A 73 4.42 -4.36 -26.65
C ILE A 73 3.24 -3.49 -26.20
N GLY A 74 2.24 -4.11 -25.57
CA GLY A 74 1.15 -3.42 -24.89
C GLY A 74 1.31 -3.47 -23.37
N VAL A 75 1.23 -2.31 -22.69
CA VAL A 75 1.36 -2.23 -21.22
C VAL A 75 0.09 -1.62 -20.63
N THR A 76 -0.58 -2.34 -19.73
CA THR A 76 -1.76 -1.77 -19.04
C THR A 76 -1.34 -0.79 -17.94
N MET A 77 -2.16 0.27 -17.73
CA MET A 77 -1.85 1.34 -16.78
C MET A 77 -3.09 1.84 -16.04
N LEU A 78 -3.17 1.50 -14.76
CA LEU A 78 -4.08 2.14 -13.80
C LEU A 78 -3.35 3.26 -13.06
N THR A 79 -4.04 4.30 -12.59
CA THR A 79 -3.40 5.40 -11.85
C THR A 79 -2.56 4.93 -10.65
N PRO A 80 -3.01 4.00 -9.80
CA PRO A 80 -2.17 3.46 -8.71
C PRO A 80 -0.95 2.66 -9.20
N MET A 81 -1.00 2.10 -10.42
CA MET A 81 0.06 1.31 -11.03
C MET A 81 1.05 2.14 -11.86
N TYR A 82 0.75 3.41 -12.12
CA TYR A 82 1.49 4.29 -13.03
C TYR A 82 3.01 4.15 -12.89
N ARG A 83 3.53 4.26 -11.67
CA ARG A 83 4.97 4.15 -11.41
C ARG A 83 5.56 2.83 -11.88
N ARG A 84 4.89 1.70 -11.62
CA ARG A 84 5.33 0.37 -12.04
C ARG A 84 5.24 0.19 -13.54
N SER A 85 4.17 0.71 -14.15
CA SER A 85 3.99 0.67 -15.60
C SER A 85 5.11 1.45 -16.31
N ILE A 86 5.43 2.66 -15.83
CA ILE A 86 6.52 3.46 -16.41
C ILE A 86 7.90 2.83 -16.18
N GLU A 87 8.13 2.21 -15.01
CA GLU A 87 9.35 1.46 -14.77
C GLU A 87 9.55 0.34 -15.80
N VAL A 88 8.51 -0.44 -16.08
CA VAL A 88 8.51 -1.49 -17.12
C VAL A 88 8.78 -0.89 -18.50
N VAL A 89 8.05 0.15 -18.91
CA VAL A 89 8.24 0.83 -20.20
C VAL A 89 9.68 1.29 -20.39
N ARG A 90 10.27 1.94 -19.39
CA ARG A 90 11.67 2.43 -19.45
C ARG A 90 12.69 1.31 -19.55
N VAL A 91 12.52 0.24 -18.79
CA VAL A 91 13.43 -0.90 -18.82
C VAL A 91 13.36 -1.59 -20.17
N ILE A 92 12.16 -1.81 -20.73
CA ILE A 92 11.97 -2.39 -22.07
C ILE A 92 12.60 -1.48 -23.14
N LYS A 93 12.31 -0.18 -23.13
CA LYS A 93 12.81 0.74 -24.16
C LYS A 93 14.34 0.89 -24.14
N LYS A 94 14.93 0.74 -22.95
CA LYS A 94 16.40 0.71 -22.80
C LYS A 94 17.02 -0.56 -23.40
N ALA A 95 16.38 -1.72 -23.22
CA ALA A 95 16.87 -3.01 -23.75
C ALA A 95 16.55 -3.18 -25.25
N PHE A 96 15.37 -2.69 -25.70
CA PHE A 96 14.85 -2.84 -27.05
C PHE A 96 14.38 -1.47 -27.60
N PRO A 97 15.31 -0.57 -28.02
CA PRO A 97 14.97 0.81 -28.41
C PRO A 97 13.98 0.91 -29.57
N GLU A 98 14.07 -0.01 -30.53
CA GLU A 98 13.24 0.00 -31.76
C GLU A 98 11.89 -0.66 -31.58
N LEU A 99 11.66 -1.40 -30.49
CA LEU A 99 10.41 -2.12 -30.25
C LEU A 99 9.31 -1.12 -29.85
N PRO A 100 8.21 -1.01 -30.63
CA PRO A 100 7.14 -0.09 -30.32
C PRO A 100 6.43 -0.46 -29.01
N ILE A 101 6.14 0.55 -28.18
CA ILE A 101 5.42 0.39 -26.92
C ILE A 101 4.12 1.20 -26.96
N VAL A 102 3.02 0.51 -26.72
CA VAL A 102 1.70 1.11 -26.56
C VAL A 102 1.22 0.94 -25.12
N VAL A 103 0.71 2.01 -24.51
CA VAL A 103 0.07 1.95 -23.18
C VAL A 103 -1.44 2.06 -23.33
N GLY A 104 -2.18 1.43 -22.42
CA GLY A 104 -3.65 1.51 -22.41
C GLY A 104 -4.21 1.37 -20.99
N GLY A 105 -5.51 1.51 -20.87
CA GLY A 105 -6.24 1.42 -19.61
C GLY A 105 -6.66 2.77 -19.04
N PRO A 106 -7.18 2.81 -17.79
CA PRO A 106 -7.79 4.00 -17.21
C PRO A 106 -6.89 5.23 -17.13
N HIS A 107 -5.63 5.09 -16.78
CA HIS A 107 -4.75 6.26 -16.61
C HIS A 107 -4.50 7.02 -17.93
N PRO A 108 -3.99 6.39 -19.00
CA PRO A 108 -3.80 7.07 -20.28
C PRO A 108 -5.11 7.46 -20.96
N THR A 109 -6.25 6.82 -20.64
CA THR A 109 -7.56 7.24 -21.10
C THR A 109 -7.98 8.60 -20.52
N ILE A 110 -7.67 8.85 -19.24
CA ILE A 110 -8.06 10.07 -18.54
C ILE A 110 -7.04 11.20 -18.79
N LEU A 111 -5.75 10.86 -18.83
CA LEU A 111 -4.63 11.79 -18.93
C LEU A 111 -3.67 11.41 -20.09
N PRO A 112 -4.15 11.36 -21.35
CA PRO A 112 -3.34 10.87 -22.46
C PRO A 112 -2.14 11.78 -22.75
N GLU A 113 -2.35 13.09 -22.84
CA GLU A 113 -1.30 14.06 -23.13
C GLU A 113 -0.25 14.07 -22.03
N GLU A 114 -0.66 14.18 -20.77
CA GLU A 114 0.24 14.19 -19.62
C GLU A 114 1.09 12.93 -19.58
N THR A 115 0.46 11.76 -19.74
CA THR A 115 1.13 10.45 -19.72
C THR A 115 2.23 10.39 -20.79
N MET A 116 1.96 10.82 -22.01
CA MET A 116 2.92 10.74 -23.08
C MET A 116 3.97 11.87 -23.02
N ILE A 117 3.60 13.10 -22.62
CA ILE A 117 4.56 14.21 -22.49
C ILE A 117 5.61 13.89 -21.43
N GLN A 118 5.19 13.34 -20.29
CA GLN A 118 6.09 13.00 -19.20
C GLN A 118 6.98 11.77 -19.47
N ASN A 119 6.60 10.91 -20.43
CA ASN A 119 7.29 9.64 -20.71
C ASN A 119 7.52 9.48 -22.22
N LYS A 120 8.71 9.91 -22.66
CA LYS A 120 9.09 9.88 -24.09
C LYS A 120 9.29 8.45 -24.62
N GLU A 121 9.43 7.51 -23.74
CA GLU A 121 9.59 6.08 -24.04
C GLU A 121 8.30 5.42 -24.54
N ILE A 122 7.14 6.10 -24.39
CA ILE A 122 5.84 5.65 -24.90
C ILE A 122 5.69 6.15 -26.34
N ASP A 123 5.47 5.23 -27.27
CA ASP A 123 5.23 5.56 -28.68
C ASP A 123 3.75 5.89 -28.94
N PHE A 124 2.83 5.08 -28.36
CA PHE A 124 1.40 5.19 -28.55
C PHE A 124 0.62 5.02 -27.24
N ALA A 125 -0.60 5.58 -27.21
CA ALA A 125 -1.54 5.28 -26.15
C ALA A 125 -2.93 4.96 -26.73
N VAL A 126 -3.60 3.93 -26.17
CA VAL A 126 -4.98 3.56 -26.47
C VAL A 126 -5.90 4.18 -25.43
N ILE A 127 -6.92 4.90 -25.89
CA ILE A 127 -7.86 5.68 -25.09
C ILE A 127 -9.25 5.03 -25.17
N GLY A 128 -9.96 4.94 -24.06
CA GLY A 128 -11.30 4.38 -23.96
C GLY A 128 -11.34 2.85 -23.92
N GLU A 129 -12.38 2.26 -24.52
CA GLU A 129 -12.51 0.80 -24.66
C GLU A 129 -11.53 0.33 -25.74
N GLY A 130 -10.49 -0.35 -25.33
CA GLY A 130 -9.36 -0.68 -26.20
C GLY A 130 -9.59 -1.85 -27.14
N GLU A 131 -10.57 -2.72 -26.92
CA GLU A 131 -10.66 -4.02 -27.59
C GLU A 131 -10.75 -3.91 -29.11
N ILE A 132 -11.59 -3.03 -29.62
CA ILE A 132 -11.74 -2.81 -31.06
C ILE A 132 -10.68 -1.85 -31.59
N VAL A 133 -10.41 -0.76 -30.86
CA VAL A 133 -9.42 0.25 -31.26
C VAL A 133 -8.05 -0.36 -31.43
N PHE A 134 -7.66 -1.21 -30.50
CA PHE A 134 -6.34 -1.83 -30.51
C PHE A 134 -6.19 -2.83 -31.65
N LEU A 135 -7.24 -3.59 -31.97
CA LEU A 135 -7.24 -4.46 -33.16
C LEU A 135 -7.11 -3.67 -34.46
N ILE A 136 -7.85 -2.57 -34.61
CA ILE A 136 -7.73 -1.69 -35.79
C ILE A 136 -6.32 -1.13 -35.91
N PHE A 137 -5.74 -0.68 -34.79
CA PHE A 137 -4.38 -0.14 -34.73
C PHE A 137 -3.32 -1.18 -35.11
N VAL A 138 -3.40 -2.40 -34.54
CA VAL A 138 -2.45 -3.50 -34.85
C VAL A 138 -2.56 -3.92 -36.34
N ASN A 139 -3.77 -3.99 -36.88
CA ASN A 139 -3.99 -4.28 -38.30
C ASN A 139 -3.35 -3.21 -39.22
N ALA A 140 -3.50 -1.92 -38.87
CA ALA A 140 -2.89 -0.83 -39.60
C ALA A 140 -1.35 -0.88 -39.56
N LEU A 141 -0.77 -1.17 -38.38
CA LEU A 141 0.67 -1.37 -38.25
C LEU A 141 1.19 -2.53 -39.08
N GLU A 142 0.51 -3.68 -39.07
CA GLU A 142 0.89 -4.85 -39.88
C GLU A 142 0.93 -4.57 -41.36
N LYS A 143 -0.03 -3.75 -41.86
CA LYS A 143 -0.13 -3.38 -43.27
C LYS A 143 0.71 -2.16 -43.63
N ASN A 144 1.42 -1.56 -42.68
CA ASN A 144 2.11 -0.27 -42.84
C ASN A 144 1.15 0.87 -43.30
N GLU A 145 -0.12 0.81 -42.89
CA GLU A 145 -1.10 1.86 -43.12
C GLU A 145 -0.92 3.02 -42.13
N ASP A 146 -1.48 4.18 -42.44
CA ASP A 146 -1.43 5.35 -41.57
C ASP A 146 -2.24 5.12 -40.29
N THR A 147 -1.58 5.24 -39.14
CA THR A 147 -2.20 5.11 -37.82
C THR A 147 -2.66 6.45 -37.25
N GLU A 148 -2.31 7.58 -37.87
CA GLU A 148 -2.52 8.93 -37.31
C GLU A 148 -4.01 9.30 -37.22
N GLY A 149 -4.87 8.77 -38.07
CA GLY A 149 -6.31 9.07 -38.12
C GLY A 149 -7.19 8.17 -37.24
N ILE A 150 -6.63 7.14 -36.57
CA ILE A 150 -7.42 6.14 -35.85
C ILE A 150 -8.02 6.77 -34.58
N PRO A 151 -9.37 6.80 -34.40
CA PRO A 151 -9.97 7.28 -33.15
C PRO A 151 -9.52 6.47 -31.96
N GLY A 152 -9.28 7.13 -30.84
CA GLY A 152 -8.81 6.45 -29.59
C GLY A 152 -7.32 6.14 -29.58
N ILE A 153 -6.54 6.60 -30.54
CA ILE A 153 -5.06 6.51 -30.49
C ILE A 153 -4.49 7.89 -30.21
N ALA A 154 -3.55 7.93 -29.24
CA ALA A 154 -2.64 9.06 -29.08
C ALA A 154 -1.23 8.62 -29.50
N TYR A 155 -0.51 9.53 -30.16
CA TYR A 155 0.81 9.26 -30.74
C TYR A 155 1.70 10.49 -30.72
N ARG A 156 2.96 10.34 -31.08
CA ARG A 156 3.93 11.42 -31.13
C ARG A 156 4.32 11.74 -32.58
N LYS A 157 4.18 13.01 -32.95
CA LYS A 157 4.60 13.51 -34.25
C LYS A 157 5.43 14.79 -34.06
N ASN A 158 6.63 14.83 -34.62
CA ASN A 158 7.52 15.98 -34.54
C ASN A 158 7.70 16.52 -33.11
N ASN A 159 7.90 15.61 -32.15
CA ASN A 159 8.03 15.89 -30.70
C ASN A 159 6.77 16.47 -30.01
N THR A 160 5.64 16.52 -30.72
CA THR A 160 4.34 16.93 -30.17
C THR A 160 3.47 15.71 -29.95
N VAL A 161 2.75 15.64 -28.85
CA VAL A 161 1.73 14.61 -28.60
C VAL A 161 0.43 15.02 -29.27
N ILE A 162 -0.12 14.12 -30.07
CA ILE A 162 -1.42 14.28 -30.73
C ILE A 162 -2.36 13.25 -30.12
N VAL A 163 -3.54 13.70 -29.70
CA VAL A 163 -4.61 12.86 -29.18
C VAL A 163 -5.78 12.91 -30.13
N ASN A 164 -6.08 11.78 -30.74
CA ASN A 164 -7.23 11.68 -31.65
C ASN A 164 -8.54 11.72 -30.86
N ARG A 165 -9.65 11.98 -31.57
CA ARG A 165 -10.98 11.94 -30.95
C ARG A 165 -11.20 10.61 -30.24
N PRO A 166 -11.95 10.58 -29.11
CA PRO A 166 -12.31 9.33 -28.44
C PRO A 166 -13.01 8.37 -29.42
N PRO A 167 -12.83 7.05 -29.24
CA PRO A 167 -13.56 6.06 -30.02
C PRO A 167 -15.04 6.07 -29.65
N GLU A 168 -15.87 5.55 -30.54
CA GLU A 168 -17.24 5.22 -30.18
C GLU A 168 -17.28 4.06 -29.22
N MET A 169 -18.16 4.16 -28.22
CA MET A 169 -18.35 3.05 -27.29
C MET A 169 -18.98 1.86 -27.96
N LEU A 170 -18.53 0.67 -27.68
CA LEU A 170 -19.07 -0.57 -28.18
C LEU A 170 -20.58 -0.68 -27.88
N ALA A 171 -21.42 -0.76 -28.88
CA ALA A 171 -22.88 -0.78 -28.72
C ALA A 171 -23.38 -2.10 -28.10
N HIS A 172 -22.81 -3.23 -28.53
CA HIS A 172 -23.16 -4.58 -28.10
C HIS A 172 -21.93 -5.28 -27.53
N LEU A 173 -21.97 -5.64 -26.23
CA LEU A 173 -20.83 -6.28 -25.57
C LEU A 173 -20.58 -7.72 -26.09
N ASP A 174 -21.60 -8.37 -26.66
CA ASP A 174 -21.46 -9.71 -27.26
C ASP A 174 -20.64 -9.74 -28.55
N ASP A 175 -20.35 -8.57 -29.15
CA ASP A 175 -19.37 -8.46 -30.21
C ASP A 175 -17.96 -8.80 -29.79
N LEU A 176 -17.69 -8.77 -28.46
CA LEU A 176 -16.42 -9.21 -27.89
C LEU A 176 -16.37 -10.74 -27.77
N PRO A 177 -15.25 -11.37 -28.12
CA PRO A 177 -15.07 -12.80 -27.86
C PRO A 177 -14.98 -13.10 -26.35
N ILE A 178 -15.07 -14.36 -25.95
CA ILE A 178 -14.77 -14.82 -24.60
C ILE A 178 -13.30 -14.47 -24.29
N PRO A 179 -13.00 -13.96 -23.09
CA PRO A 179 -11.61 -13.60 -22.71
C PRO A 179 -10.64 -14.76 -22.92
N ALA A 180 -9.47 -14.48 -23.46
CA ALA A 180 -8.42 -15.47 -23.75
C ALA A 180 -7.71 -15.94 -22.46
N ARG A 181 -8.45 -16.61 -21.57
CA ARG A 181 -7.90 -17.12 -20.30
C ARG A 181 -6.87 -18.23 -20.50
N HIS A 182 -6.88 -18.90 -21.63
CA HIS A 182 -5.85 -19.89 -21.99
C HIS A 182 -4.43 -19.28 -22.11
N LEU A 183 -4.32 -17.96 -22.27
CA LEU A 183 -3.04 -17.24 -22.24
C LEU A 183 -2.62 -16.78 -20.85
N LEU A 184 -3.41 -17.07 -19.81
CA LEU A 184 -3.20 -16.65 -18.44
C LEU A 184 -2.75 -17.83 -17.55
N PRO A 185 -1.90 -17.61 -16.54
CA PRO A 185 -1.54 -18.64 -15.56
C PRO A 185 -2.67 -18.86 -14.55
N MET A 186 -3.79 -19.47 -15.00
CA MET A 186 -5.05 -19.57 -14.25
C MET A 186 -4.90 -20.20 -12.87
N HIS A 187 -3.90 -21.06 -12.68
CA HIS A 187 -3.61 -21.71 -11.38
C HIS A 187 -3.00 -20.75 -10.33
N ALA A 188 -2.47 -19.61 -10.76
CA ALA A 188 -1.86 -18.62 -9.85
C ALA A 188 -2.90 -17.70 -9.21
N TYR A 189 -4.06 -17.51 -9.85
CA TYR A 189 -5.06 -16.58 -9.35
C TYR A 189 -5.79 -17.12 -8.13
N HIS A 190 -6.03 -16.22 -7.19
CA HIS A 190 -6.72 -16.57 -5.95
C HIS A 190 -7.41 -15.35 -5.34
N MET A 191 -8.57 -15.59 -4.78
CA MET A 191 -9.23 -14.63 -3.91
C MET A 191 -8.81 -14.85 -2.45
N THR A 192 -8.95 -13.81 -1.62
CA THR A 192 -8.75 -13.97 -0.18
C THR A 192 -9.92 -14.73 0.44
N GLU A 193 -9.66 -15.51 1.49
CA GLU A 193 -10.70 -16.24 2.25
C GLU A 193 -11.81 -15.32 2.80
N SER A 194 -11.53 -14.03 2.96
CA SER A 194 -12.53 -13.03 3.32
C SER A 194 -13.43 -12.58 2.15
N ARG A 195 -13.11 -12.98 0.93
CA ARG A 195 -13.82 -12.59 -0.30
C ARG A 195 -14.41 -13.76 -1.06
N THR A 196 -14.16 -14.98 -0.62
CA THR A 196 -14.61 -16.19 -1.30
C THR A 196 -14.97 -17.27 -0.30
N GLN A 197 -15.82 -18.19 -0.74
CA GLN A 197 -16.10 -19.45 -0.06
C GLN A 197 -15.27 -20.61 -0.64
N SER A 198 -14.62 -20.39 -1.79
CA SER A 198 -13.85 -21.40 -2.52
C SER A 198 -12.51 -20.85 -3.01
N GLU A 199 -11.50 -21.72 -3.08
CA GLU A 199 -10.19 -21.40 -3.69
C GLU A 199 -10.30 -21.21 -5.21
N HIS A 200 -11.30 -21.82 -5.88
CA HIS A 200 -11.55 -21.73 -7.32
C HIS A 200 -12.60 -20.67 -7.62
N ALA A 201 -12.23 -19.40 -7.40
CA ALA A 201 -13.09 -18.25 -7.64
C ALA A 201 -12.55 -17.42 -8.81
N PHE A 202 -13.39 -17.15 -9.81
CA PHE A 202 -13.06 -16.41 -11.03
C PHE A 202 -14.02 -15.25 -11.24
N THR A 203 -13.61 -14.29 -12.10
CA THR A 203 -14.42 -13.10 -12.41
C THR A 203 -15.03 -13.23 -13.79
N VAL A 204 -16.30 -12.84 -13.93
CA VAL A 204 -17.01 -12.70 -15.22
C VAL A 204 -17.52 -11.27 -15.32
N SER A 205 -17.10 -10.56 -16.38
CA SER A 205 -17.62 -9.23 -16.69
C SER A 205 -19.02 -9.33 -17.28
N VAL A 206 -19.99 -8.71 -16.62
CA VAL A 206 -21.42 -8.84 -16.97
C VAL A 206 -21.94 -7.61 -17.72
N SER A 207 -21.51 -6.42 -17.29
CA SER A 207 -21.95 -5.17 -17.88
C SER A 207 -20.93 -4.06 -17.73
N ARG A 208 -21.06 -3.02 -18.56
CA ARG A 208 -20.25 -1.80 -18.54
C ARG A 208 -21.14 -0.58 -18.54
N GLY A 209 -20.72 0.47 -17.83
CA GLY A 209 -21.41 1.73 -17.71
C GLY A 209 -22.37 1.81 -16.52
N CYS A 210 -22.50 3.00 -15.96
CA CYS A 210 -23.31 3.27 -14.79
C CYS A 210 -24.11 4.57 -14.97
N PRO A 211 -25.45 4.56 -14.78
CA PRO A 211 -26.29 5.73 -15.06
C PRO A 211 -26.20 6.81 -13.97
N PHE A 212 -25.69 6.45 -12.80
CA PHE A 212 -25.64 7.33 -11.62
C PHE A 212 -24.55 8.39 -11.72
N ASN A 213 -24.71 9.48 -10.95
CA ASN A 213 -23.84 10.66 -11.02
C ASN A 213 -22.96 10.86 -9.79
N CYS A 214 -22.44 9.78 -9.19
CA CYS A 214 -21.60 9.90 -8.00
C CYS A 214 -20.35 10.74 -8.29
N ALA A 215 -20.12 11.81 -7.53
CA ALA A 215 -19.11 12.81 -7.77
C ALA A 215 -17.65 12.30 -7.63
N PHE A 216 -17.47 11.16 -6.94
CA PHE A 216 -16.17 10.49 -6.76
C PHE A 216 -15.86 9.41 -7.80
N CYS A 217 -16.80 9.11 -8.72
CA CYS A 217 -16.68 8.02 -9.68
C CYS A 217 -16.31 8.54 -11.07
N CYS A 218 -15.28 7.95 -11.69
CA CYS A 218 -14.87 8.24 -13.05
C CYS A 218 -15.67 7.40 -14.05
N ARG A 219 -16.40 8.05 -14.94
CA ARG A 219 -17.25 7.40 -15.98
C ARG A 219 -16.72 7.57 -17.39
N ILE A 220 -15.53 8.10 -17.54
CA ILE A 220 -14.96 8.43 -18.87
C ILE A 220 -14.79 7.19 -19.71
N ILE A 221 -14.49 6.02 -19.12
CA ILE A 221 -14.15 4.80 -19.86
C ILE A 221 -15.41 4.13 -20.41
N PHE A 222 -16.39 3.80 -19.54
CA PHE A 222 -17.55 3.00 -19.91
C PHE A 222 -18.85 3.83 -20.08
N GLY A 223 -18.80 5.13 -19.76
CA GLY A 223 -19.92 6.05 -19.94
C GLY A 223 -21.09 5.81 -19.00
N ARG A 224 -22.22 6.45 -19.32
CA ARG A 224 -23.44 6.44 -18.51
C ARG A 224 -24.46 5.40 -18.98
N LYS A 225 -24.38 4.96 -20.24
CA LYS A 225 -25.29 3.95 -20.79
C LYS A 225 -24.86 2.57 -20.34
N VAL A 226 -25.75 1.89 -19.63
CA VAL A 226 -25.50 0.50 -19.21
C VAL A 226 -25.65 -0.42 -20.41
N ARG A 227 -24.63 -1.20 -20.69
CA ARG A 227 -24.59 -2.23 -21.73
C ARG A 227 -24.30 -3.57 -21.06
N HIS A 228 -25.06 -4.58 -21.37
CA HIS A 228 -24.92 -5.92 -20.81
C HIS A 228 -24.42 -6.89 -21.88
N HIS A 229 -23.66 -7.90 -21.49
CA HIS A 229 -23.61 -9.15 -22.22
C HIS A 229 -25.00 -9.80 -22.17
N SER A 230 -25.35 -10.60 -23.21
CA SER A 230 -26.56 -11.42 -23.12
C SER A 230 -26.43 -12.47 -22.01
N VAL A 231 -27.58 -12.87 -21.48
CA VAL A 231 -27.62 -13.88 -20.42
C VAL A 231 -26.99 -15.19 -20.89
N ASP A 232 -27.26 -15.61 -22.13
CA ASP A 232 -26.71 -16.83 -22.70
C ASP A 232 -25.17 -16.76 -22.78
N ARG A 233 -24.62 -15.65 -23.25
CA ARG A 233 -23.17 -15.42 -23.30
C ARG A 233 -22.50 -15.52 -21.92
N ILE A 234 -23.14 -15.00 -20.88
CA ILE A 234 -22.65 -15.07 -19.49
C ILE A 234 -22.68 -16.53 -19.01
N ILE A 235 -23.74 -17.24 -19.28
CA ILE A 235 -23.89 -18.66 -18.91
C ILE A 235 -22.85 -19.53 -19.63
N ASP A 236 -22.58 -19.26 -20.91
CA ASP A 236 -21.54 -19.95 -21.66
C ASP A 236 -20.17 -19.75 -21.04
N GLU A 237 -19.81 -18.50 -20.69
CA GLU A 237 -18.55 -18.18 -20.04
C GLU A 237 -18.43 -18.85 -18.65
N ILE A 238 -19.48 -18.80 -17.84
CA ILE A 238 -19.51 -19.52 -16.54
C ILE A 238 -19.36 -21.01 -16.75
N THR A 239 -20.00 -21.58 -17.78
CA THR A 239 -19.93 -23.01 -18.07
C THR A 239 -18.51 -23.44 -18.45
N ILE A 240 -17.81 -22.64 -19.25
CA ILE A 240 -16.39 -22.86 -19.56
C ILE A 240 -15.55 -22.82 -18.28
N LEU A 241 -15.75 -21.80 -17.43
CA LEU A 241 -15.00 -21.69 -16.17
C LEU A 241 -15.24 -22.90 -15.25
N VAL A 242 -16.47 -23.42 -15.19
CA VAL A 242 -16.79 -24.59 -14.38
C VAL A 242 -16.16 -25.86 -14.95
N ASN A 243 -16.23 -26.07 -16.26
CA ASN A 243 -15.81 -27.32 -16.89
C ASN A 243 -14.29 -27.39 -17.07
N ASP A 244 -13.66 -26.29 -17.51
CA ASP A 244 -12.26 -26.29 -17.94
C ASP A 244 -11.33 -25.85 -16.81
N TYR A 245 -11.79 -24.96 -15.90
CA TYR A 245 -10.99 -24.40 -14.81
C TYR A 245 -11.49 -24.80 -13.41
N GLY A 246 -12.56 -25.61 -13.33
CA GLY A 246 -13.07 -26.12 -12.06
C GLY A 246 -13.67 -25.05 -11.14
N ALA A 247 -14.22 -23.97 -11.70
CA ALA A 247 -14.82 -22.88 -10.93
C ALA A 247 -15.87 -23.37 -9.95
N LYS A 248 -15.81 -22.90 -8.73
CA LYS A 248 -16.80 -23.12 -7.66
C LYS A 248 -17.46 -21.83 -7.21
N GLU A 249 -16.86 -20.70 -7.55
CA GLU A 249 -17.38 -19.39 -7.24
C GLU A 249 -17.13 -18.43 -8.38
N ILE A 250 -18.09 -17.54 -8.65
CA ILE A 250 -18.01 -16.51 -9.68
C ILE A 250 -18.24 -15.14 -9.05
N ASN A 251 -17.34 -14.21 -9.28
CA ASN A 251 -17.58 -12.80 -9.04
C ASN A 251 -18.18 -12.18 -10.31
N LEU A 252 -19.46 -11.82 -10.26
CA LEU A 252 -20.15 -11.14 -11.36
C LEU A 252 -19.78 -9.65 -11.32
N GLU A 253 -18.81 -9.24 -12.15
CA GLU A 253 -18.30 -7.87 -12.21
C GLU A 253 -19.21 -7.00 -13.09
N ALA A 254 -19.71 -5.95 -12.50
CA ALA A 254 -20.54 -4.94 -13.13
C ALA A 254 -20.42 -3.61 -12.38
N ASP A 255 -20.48 -2.47 -13.06
CA ASP A 255 -20.53 -1.17 -12.39
C ASP A 255 -21.73 -1.04 -11.44
N THR A 256 -22.86 -1.65 -11.77
CA THR A 256 -24.02 -1.91 -10.90
C THR A 256 -24.89 -3.00 -11.50
N LEU A 257 -24.80 -4.20 -10.99
CA LEU A 257 -25.51 -5.36 -11.56
C LEU A 257 -27.04 -5.22 -11.54
N THR A 258 -27.58 -4.65 -10.49
CA THR A 258 -29.04 -4.64 -10.18
C THR A 258 -29.80 -3.45 -10.77
N VAL A 259 -29.15 -2.61 -11.57
CA VAL A 259 -29.82 -1.47 -12.26
C VAL A 259 -30.96 -1.91 -13.17
N ASN A 260 -30.76 -3.00 -13.90
CA ASN A 260 -31.77 -3.57 -14.78
C ASN A 260 -32.41 -4.80 -14.12
N LYS A 261 -33.61 -4.59 -13.53
CA LYS A 261 -34.34 -5.65 -12.82
C LYS A 261 -34.71 -6.83 -13.72
N HIS A 262 -35.03 -6.57 -14.96
CA HIS A 262 -35.39 -7.65 -15.90
C HIS A 262 -34.16 -8.51 -16.19
N PHE A 263 -33.03 -7.88 -16.49
CA PHE A 263 -31.78 -8.57 -16.75
C PHE A 263 -31.36 -9.48 -15.59
N ILE A 264 -31.30 -8.96 -14.36
CA ILE A 264 -30.87 -9.76 -13.19
C ILE A 264 -31.82 -10.92 -12.92
N ASN A 265 -33.13 -10.71 -13.10
CA ASN A 265 -34.11 -11.79 -12.94
C ASN A 265 -33.90 -12.89 -13.98
N SER A 266 -33.72 -12.52 -15.25
CA SER A 266 -33.44 -13.49 -16.33
C SER A 266 -32.13 -14.22 -16.13
N LEU A 267 -31.10 -13.54 -15.65
CA LEU A 267 -29.80 -14.16 -15.31
C LEU A 267 -29.96 -15.20 -14.19
N CYS A 268 -30.65 -14.84 -13.12
CA CYS A 268 -30.93 -15.77 -12.02
C CYS A 268 -31.72 -17.02 -12.47
N GLU A 269 -32.79 -16.79 -13.26
CA GLU A 269 -33.61 -17.88 -13.81
C GLU A 269 -32.78 -18.83 -14.69
N LYS A 270 -31.86 -18.28 -15.48
CA LYS A 270 -30.99 -19.09 -16.34
C LYS A 270 -29.93 -19.85 -15.54
N ILE A 271 -29.33 -19.24 -14.50
CA ILE A 271 -28.41 -19.92 -13.59
C ILE A 271 -29.11 -21.10 -12.90
N ILE A 272 -30.37 -20.94 -12.48
CA ILE A 272 -31.17 -22.00 -11.85
C ILE A 272 -31.49 -23.10 -12.85
N SER A 273 -32.06 -22.74 -14.02
CA SER A 273 -32.53 -23.70 -15.00
C SER A 273 -31.40 -24.49 -15.67
N SER A 274 -30.20 -23.91 -15.81
CA SER A 274 -29.00 -24.60 -16.29
C SER A 274 -28.37 -25.53 -15.24
N GLY A 275 -28.84 -25.52 -14.00
CA GLY A 275 -28.29 -26.28 -12.89
C GLY A 275 -26.97 -25.74 -12.33
N LEU A 276 -26.50 -24.58 -12.80
CA LEU A 276 -25.28 -23.94 -12.30
C LEU A 276 -25.40 -23.53 -10.82
N SER A 277 -26.61 -23.16 -10.36
CA SER A 277 -26.85 -22.80 -8.94
C SER A 277 -26.50 -23.92 -7.94
N ARG A 278 -26.37 -25.17 -8.40
CA ARG A 278 -25.91 -26.31 -7.58
C ARG A 278 -24.40 -26.54 -7.65
N LYS A 279 -23.73 -25.95 -8.63
CA LYS A 279 -22.29 -26.15 -8.90
C LYS A 279 -21.44 -25.00 -8.39
N ILE A 280 -21.98 -23.79 -8.42
CA ILE A 280 -21.27 -22.56 -8.04
C ILE A 280 -22.06 -21.73 -7.04
N THR A 281 -21.33 -20.93 -6.28
CA THR A 281 -21.86 -19.72 -5.61
C THR A 281 -21.36 -18.47 -6.35
N TRP A 282 -21.96 -17.31 -6.09
CA TRP A 282 -21.52 -16.09 -6.72
C TRP A 282 -21.70 -14.84 -5.85
N THR A 283 -20.93 -13.82 -6.18
CA THR A 283 -20.93 -12.51 -5.53
C THR A 283 -21.12 -11.41 -6.56
N CYS A 284 -21.57 -10.22 -6.14
CA CYS A 284 -21.65 -9.05 -7.01
C CYS A 284 -21.54 -7.74 -6.23
N GLU A 285 -21.37 -6.65 -6.97
CA GLU A 285 -21.48 -5.28 -6.44
C GLU A 285 -22.81 -4.66 -6.85
N SER A 286 -23.40 -3.89 -5.94
CA SER A 286 -24.71 -3.25 -6.15
C SER A 286 -24.89 -1.96 -5.37
N ARG A 287 -25.87 -1.18 -5.79
CA ARG A 287 -26.35 0.01 -5.08
C ARG A 287 -27.52 -0.35 -4.17
N ILE A 288 -27.66 0.41 -3.10
CA ILE A 288 -28.74 0.28 -2.11
C ILE A 288 -30.12 0.48 -2.73
N ASP A 289 -30.25 1.44 -3.63
CA ASP A 289 -31.51 1.91 -4.21
C ASP A 289 -32.00 1.09 -5.43
N THR A 290 -31.17 0.15 -5.92
CA THR A 290 -31.53 -0.70 -7.07
C THR A 290 -32.03 -2.09 -6.66
N ILE A 291 -32.11 -2.37 -5.36
CA ILE A 291 -32.45 -3.68 -4.78
C ILE A 291 -33.88 -3.68 -4.21
N ASN A 292 -34.54 -4.82 -4.33
CA ASN A 292 -35.79 -5.10 -3.61
C ASN A 292 -35.81 -6.56 -3.10
N GLU A 293 -36.79 -6.87 -2.25
CA GLU A 293 -36.88 -8.15 -1.55
C GLU A 293 -37.02 -9.34 -2.52
N ASP A 294 -37.88 -9.22 -3.54
CA ASP A 294 -38.13 -10.32 -4.49
C ASP A 294 -36.90 -10.64 -5.32
N MET A 295 -36.17 -9.58 -5.73
CA MET A 295 -34.89 -9.73 -6.43
C MET A 295 -33.87 -10.46 -5.56
N LEU A 296 -33.72 -10.07 -4.29
CA LEU A 296 -32.81 -10.73 -3.35
C LEU A 296 -33.16 -12.20 -3.12
N LYS A 297 -34.44 -12.55 -3.04
CA LYS A 297 -34.88 -13.95 -2.93
C LYS A 297 -34.45 -14.76 -4.15
N LYS A 298 -34.66 -14.23 -5.37
CA LYS A 298 -34.21 -14.89 -6.60
C LYS A 298 -32.69 -15.01 -6.69
N MET A 299 -31.97 -13.94 -6.33
CA MET A 299 -30.51 -13.97 -6.29
C MET A 299 -29.98 -15.05 -5.32
N LYS A 300 -30.61 -15.16 -4.13
CA LYS A 300 -30.27 -16.20 -3.15
C LYS A 300 -30.52 -17.61 -3.70
N GLU A 301 -31.67 -17.84 -4.33
CA GLU A 301 -32.01 -19.11 -4.98
C GLU A 301 -31.04 -19.48 -6.10
N ALA A 302 -30.56 -18.46 -6.85
CA ALA A 302 -29.56 -18.63 -7.90
C ALA A 302 -28.12 -18.83 -7.36
N GLY A 303 -27.90 -18.84 -6.04
CA GLY A 303 -26.58 -19.10 -5.44
C GLY A 303 -25.81 -17.85 -5.02
N CYS A 304 -26.42 -16.65 -5.01
CA CYS A 304 -25.79 -15.45 -4.48
C CYS A 304 -25.59 -15.57 -2.97
N TRP A 305 -24.35 -15.46 -2.51
CA TRP A 305 -24.04 -15.56 -1.09
C TRP A 305 -23.58 -14.27 -0.46
N GLU A 306 -22.97 -13.34 -1.21
CA GLU A 306 -22.56 -12.02 -0.72
C GLU A 306 -22.88 -10.92 -1.75
N ILE A 307 -23.33 -9.77 -1.28
CA ILE A 307 -23.50 -8.55 -2.07
C ILE A 307 -22.64 -7.45 -1.45
N SER A 308 -21.85 -6.78 -2.27
CA SER A 308 -21.07 -5.62 -1.90
C SER A 308 -21.89 -4.33 -2.11
N TYR A 309 -22.09 -3.52 -1.05
CA TYR A 309 -22.81 -2.26 -1.12
C TYR A 309 -21.91 -1.06 -0.85
N GLY A 310 -21.97 -0.04 -1.71
CA GLY A 310 -21.39 1.26 -1.47
C GLY A 310 -22.25 2.09 -0.52
N VAL A 311 -21.91 2.10 0.77
CA VAL A 311 -22.53 2.93 1.81
C VAL A 311 -21.94 4.33 1.85
N GLU A 312 -20.65 4.43 1.63
CA GLU A 312 -19.76 5.58 1.56
C GLU A 312 -19.60 6.30 2.90
N THR A 313 -20.69 6.81 3.49
CA THR A 313 -20.64 7.61 4.72
C THR A 313 -21.89 7.43 5.59
N GLY A 314 -21.77 7.74 6.87
CA GLY A 314 -22.89 7.81 7.82
C GLY A 314 -23.43 9.25 8.03
N SER A 315 -23.12 10.18 7.14
CA SER A 315 -23.62 11.56 7.13
C SER A 315 -24.49 11.78 5.91
N GLN A 316 -25.78 12.14 6.11
CA GLN A 316 -26.68 12.45 4.99
C GLN A 316 -26.14 13.61 4.16
N ARG A 317 -25.64 14.67 4.80
CA ARG A 317 -25.03 15.82 4.11
C ARG A 317 -23.90 15.38 3.15
N LEU A 318 -23.08 14.42 3.56
CA LEU A 318 -22.00 13.92 2.70
C LEU A 318 -22.52 13.00 1.59
N LEU A 319 -23.57 12.20 1.82
CA LEU A 319 -24.25 11.44 0.76
C LEU A 319 -24.80 12.37 -0.33
N ASP A 320 -25.41 13.49 0.10
CA ASP A 320 -25.94 14.50 -0.83
C ASP A 320 -24.79 15.19 -1.60
N LEU A 321 -23.70 15.55 -0.90
CA LEU A 321 -22.51 16.17 -1.50
C LEU A 321 -21.86 15.31 -2.59
N ILE A 322 -21.81 13.99 -2.38
CA ILE A 322 -21.21 13.06 -3.34
C ILE A 322 -22.21 12.55 -4.39
N HIS A 323 -23.40 13.11 -4.43
CA HIS A 323 -24.48 12.74 -5.37
C HIS A 323 -24.79 11.23 -5.35
N LYS A 324 -24.84 10.65 -4.12
CA LYS A 324 -25.18 9.23 -3.96
C LYS A 324 -26.68 9.00 -4.12
N ASP A 325 -27.50 10.04 -3.86
CA ASP A 325 -28.98 10.07 -3.99
C ASP A 325 -29.69 8.94 -3.22
N ILE A 326 -29.20 8.61 -2.04
CA ILE A 326 -29.78 7.62 -1.11
C ILE A 326 -29.86 8.20 0.31
N SER A 327 -30.79 7.69 1.11
CA SER A 327 -30.90 8.06 2.51
C SER A 327 -30.28 7.01 3.44
N LEU A 328 -29.88 7.44 4.65
CA LEU A 328 -29.40 6.53 5.69
C LEU A 328 -30.47 5.48 6.05
N GLU A 329 -31.76 5.86 6.04
CA GLU A 329 -32.87 4.95 6.29
C GLU A 329 -33.01 3.87 5.21
N GLN A 330 -32.85 4.23 3.92
CA GLN A 330 -32.82 3.28 2.82
C GLN A 330 -31.69 2.26 2.99
N ILE A 331 -30.50 2.72 3.40
CA ILE A 331 -29.37 1.84 3.68
C ILE A 331 -29.73 0.83 4.77
N GLU A 332 -30.27 1.31 5.91
CA GLU A 332 -30.66 0.44 7.02
C GLU A 332 -31.70 -0.59 6.62
N LYS A 333 -32.72 -0.17 5.87
CA LYS A 333 -33.79 -1.07 5.37
C LYS A 333 -33.24 -2.13 4.43
N THR A 334 -32.41 -1.76 3.45
CA THR A 334 -31.83 -2.71 2.50
C THR A 334 -30.91 -3.71 3.20
N PHE A 335 -30.11 -3.25 4.18
CA PHE A 335 -29.29 -4.15 4.99
C PHE A 335 -30.12 -5.14 5.81
N ALA A 336 -31.21 -4.69 6.40
CA ALA A 336 -32.11 -5.55 7.18
C ALA A 336 -32.71 -6.66 6.30
N ILE A 337 -33.26 -6.30 5.14
CA ILE A 337 -33.88 -7.24 4.19
C ILE A 337 -32.84 -8.23 3.66
N THR A 338 -31.65 -7.75 3.23
CA THR A 338 -30.59 -8.62 2.71
C THR A 338 -30.14 -9.67 3.72
N LYS A 339 -29.97 -9.25 4.98
CA LYS A 339 -29.64 -10.17 6.09
C LYS A 339 -30.77 -11.17 6.41
N GLN A 340 -32.02 -10.73 6.37
CA GLN A 340 -33.18 -11.57 6.62
C GLN A 340 -33.28 -12.71 5.59
N ILE A 341 -32.93 -12.42 4.33
CA ILE A 341 -32.88 -13.41 3.23
C ILE A 341 -31.67 -14.35 3.37
N GLY A 342 -30.69 -13.99 4.20
CA GLY A 342 -29.50 -14.81 4.43
C GLY A 342 -28.42 -14.63 3.35
N ILE A 343 -28.34 -13.44 2.76
CA ILE A 343 -27.22 -13.02 1.92
C ILE A 343 -26.26 -12.20 2.77
N ASP A 344 -24.99 -12.51 2.73
CA ASP A 344 -23.96 -11.76 3.42
C ASP A 344 -23.74 -10.40 2.77
N ILE A 345 -23.30 -9.45 3.57
CA ILE A 345 -23.08 -8.07 3.11
C ILE A 345 -21.62 -7.68 3.31
N ARG A 346 -21.02 -7.16 2.24
CA ARG A 346 -19.80 -6.37 2.28
C ARG A 346 -20.18 -4.89 2.14
N ALA A 347 -19.67 -4.04 3.02
CA ALA A 347 -19.98 -2.62 3.01
C ALA A 347 -18.73 -1.78 2.77
N PHE A 348 -18.81 -0.86 1.81
CA PHE A 348 -17.74 0.08 1.51
C PHE A 348 -18.01 1.44 2.12
N TYR A 349 -16.96 2.02 2.75
CA TYR A 349 -17.00 3.33 3.38
C TYR A 349 -15.81 4.17 2.96
N MET A 350 -16.02 5.47 2.81
CA MET A 350 -14.96 6.46 2.58
C MET A 350 -14.82 7.38 3.81
N LEU A 351 -13.59 7.74 4.14
CA LEU A 351 -13.25 8.73 5.16
C LEU A 351 -12.42 9.85 4.51
N GLY A 352 -12.65 11.09 4.87
CA GLY A 352 -11.93 12.23 4.32
C GLY A 352 -12.50 12.74 3.01
N ILE A 353 -13.79 12.59 2.78
CA ILE A 353 -14.53 13.26 1.69
C ILE A 353 -14.32 14.79 1.80
N PRO A 354 -14.23 15.55 0.70
CA PRO A 354 -14.13 17.00 0.76
C PRO A 354 -15.16 17.63 1.72
N THR A 355 -14.73 18.57 2.53
CA THR A 355 -15.52 19.22 3.62
C THR A 355 -15.93 18.31 4.78
N GLU A 356 -15.57 17.03 4.80
CA GLU A 356 -15.91 16.12 5.91
C GLU A 356 -15.26 16.57 7.21
N THR A 357 -16.07 16.75 8.25
CA THR A 357 -15.61 17.03 9.61
C THR A 357 -15.18 15.74 10.32
N ARG A 358 -14.45 15.90 11.43
CA ARG A 358 -14.07 14.75 12.27
C ARG A 358 -15.30 14.04 12.88
N GLU A 359 -16.30 14.82 13.26
CA GLU A 359 -17.56 14.32 13.80
C GLU A 359 -18.31 13.46 12.78
N GLU A 360 -18.30 13.84 11.50
CA GLU A 360 -18.91 13.06 10.43
C GLU A 360 -18.17 11.76 10.14
N SER A 361 -16.81 11.78 10.19
CA SER A 361 -16.03 10.53 10.14
C SER A 361 -16.41 9.59 11.29
N LEU A 362 -16.61 10.12 12.51
CA LEU A 362 -17.03 9.32 13.66
C LEU A 362 -18.47 8.82 13.52
N LYS A 363 -19.39 9.61 12.93
CA LYS A 363 -20.75 9.16 12.57
C LYS A 363 -20.70 7.99 11.59
N THR A 364 -19.83 8.05 10.57
CA THR A 364 -19.62 6.95 9.62
C THR A 364 -19.15 5.67 10.32
N ILE A 365 -18.22 5.77 11.26
CA ILE A 365 -17.75 4.62 12.05
C ILE A 365 -18.90 4.06 12.94
N ALA A 366 -19.68 4.92 13.57
CA ALA A 366 -20.82 4.52 14.39
C ALA A 366 -21.91 3.84 13.54
N PHE A 367 -22.19 4.38 12.36
CA PHE A 367 -23.15 3.82 11.41
C PHE A 367 -22.71 2.45 10.89
N ALA A 368 -21.44 2.27 10.55
CA ALA A 368 -20.90 0.97 10.19
C ALA A 368 -21.05 -0.09 11.30
N LYS A 369 -20.87 0.32 12.57
CA LYS A 369 -21.14 -0.56 13.73
C LYS A 369 -22.60 -0.94 13.85
N LYS A 370 -23.53 0.01 13.59
CA LYS A 370 -24.99 -0.21 13.62
C LYS A 370 -25.41 -1.15 12.51
N LEU A 371 -24.95 -0.92 11.30
CA LEU A 371 -25.23 -1.74 10.12
C LEU A 371 -24.71 -3.18 10.27
N ASP A 372 -23.63 -3.40 11.01
CA ASP A 372 -23.05 -4.72 11.31
C ASP A 372 -22.98 -5.65 10.08
N ALA A 373 -22.39 -5.16 8.99
CA ALA A 373 -22.08 -5.98 7.82
C ALA A 373 -21.11 -7.11 8.21
N ARG A 374 -21.12 -8.22 7.44
CA ARG A 374 -20.12 -9.28 7.63
C ARG A 374 -18.71 -8.74 7.42
N TRP A 375 -18.54 -8.00 6.33
CA TRP A 375 -17.28 -7.32 6.00
C TRP A 375 -17.51 -5.81 5.85
N SER A 376 -16.63 -5.02 6.42
CA SER A 376 -16.63 -3.57 6.29
C SER A 376 -15.26 -3.10 5.84
N GLN A 377 -15.20 -2.40 4.73
CA GLN A 377 -13.97 -1.86 4.17
C GLN A 377 -14.00 -0.33 4.27
N PHE A 378 -12.98 0.24 4.89
CA PHE A 378 -12.82 1.69 5.02
C PHE A 378 -11.66 2.15 4.15
N THR A 379 -11.94 3.02 3.19
CA THR A 379 -10.94 3.67 2.36
C THR A 379 -10.75 5.12 2.80
N VAL A 380 -9.59 5.70 2.51
CA VAL A 380 -9.41 7.15 2.58
C VAL A 380 -9.73 7.70 1.19
N PHE A 381 -10.56 8.75 1.15
CA PHE A 381 -10.89 9.41 -0.10
C PHE A 381 -9.63 9.78 -0.86
N THR A 382 -9.58 9.38 -2.11
CA THR A 382 -8.49 9.66 -3.03
C THR A 382 -9.09 10.30 -4.28
N PRO A 383 -8.74 11.56 -4.57
CA PRO A 383 -9.29 12.28 -5.71
C PRO A 383 -8.63 11.75 -7.00
N PHE A 384 -9.30 10.83 -7.69
CA PHE A 384 -8.83 10.35 -8.98
C PHE A 384 -9.17 11.33 -10.10
N PRO A 385 -8.24 11.58 -11.04
CA PRO A 385 -8.53 12.40 -12.23
C PRO A 385 -9.76 11.93 -12.98
N GLY A 386 -10.47 12.87 -13.61
CA GLY A 386 -11.72 12.58 -14.35
C GLY A 386 -12.95 12.43 -13.44
N THR A 387 -12.85 12.80 -12.15
CA THR A 387 -13.98 12.86 -11.24
C THR A 387 -14.28 14.29 -10.82
N GLU A 388 -15.56 14.61 -10.57
CA GLU A 388 -16.00 15.94 -10.11
C GLU A 388 -15.27 16.38 -8.83
N LEU A 389 -15.09 15.44 -7.89
CA LEU A 389 -14.37 15.75 -6.63
C LEU A 389 -12.87 15.97 -6.84
N TYR A 390 -12.26 15.40 -7.87
CA TYR A 390 -10.88 15.73 -8.24
C TYR A 390 -10.78 17.18 -8.69
N ASP A 391 -11.67 17.59 -9.59
CA ASP A 391 -11.69 18.95 -10.11
C ASP A 391 -11.93 19.98 -9.01
N LEU A 392 -12.83 19.66 -8.05
CA LEU A 392 -13.07 20.48 -6.86
C LEU A 392 -11.79 20.63 -6.02
N VAL A 393 -11.10 19.53 -5.71
CA VAL A 393 -9.87 19.52 -4.89
C VAL A 393 -8.75 20.30 -5.58
N VAL A 394 -8.59 20.15 -6.89
CA VAL A 394 -7.59 20.89 -7.68
C VAL A 394 -7.91 22.40 -7.70
N LYS A 395 -9.18 22.77 -7.96
CA LYS A 395 -9.64 24.16 -7.97
C LYS A 395 -9.42 24.88 -6.63
N GLU A 396 -9.60 24.16 -5.53
CA GLU A 396 -9.35 24.67 -4.19
C GLU A 396 -7.86 24.72 -3.81
N GLY A 397 -6.95 24.24 -4.67
CA GLY A 397 -5.52 24.11 -4.36
C GLY A 397 -5.24 23.18 -3.18
N ALA A 398 -6.14 22.22 -2.93
CA ALA A 398 -6.11 21.34 -1.76
C ALA A 398 -5.38 20.02 -2.01
N LEU A 399 -4.94 19.75 -3.24
CA LEU A 399 -4.16 18.56 -3.58
C LEU A 399 -2.81 18.61 -2.84
N LYS A 400 -2.49 17.54 -2.12
CA LYS A 400 -1.27 17.46 -1.30
C LYS A 400 -0.08 16.84 -2.04
N SER A 401 -0.35 16.08 -3.08
CA SER A 401 0.69 15.42 -3.85
C SER A 401 0.24 15.24 -5.30
N HIS A 402 1.17 15.53 -6.22
CA HIS A 402 1.04 15.21 -7.66
C HIS A 402 1.75 13.87 -7.99
N ASN A 403 2.29 13.20 -6.98
CA ASN A 403 2.91 11.88 -7.17
C ASN A 403 1.82 10.80 -7.17
N TRP A 404 1.62 10.14 -8.30
CA TRP A 404 0.63 9.05 -8.47
C TRP A 404 0.83 7.89 -7.49
N ALA A 405 2.03 7.73 -6.91
CA ALA A 405 2.28 6.74 -5.86
C ALA A 405 1.52 7.01 -4.55
N ASP A 406 1.03 8.24 -4.32
CA ASP A 406 0.24 8.62 -3.15
C ASP A 406 -1.28 8.43 -3.36
N TYR A 407 -1.71 8.06 -4.58
CA TYR A 407 -3.12 7.79 -4.92
C TYR A 407 -3.55 6.39 -4.46
N LYS A 408 -3.58 6.19 -3.15
CA LYS A 408 -3.87 4.90 -2.50
C LYS A 408 -5.06 5.01 -1.57
N THR A 409 -6.12 4.29 -1.88
CA THR A 409 -7.35 4.25 -1.06
C THR A 409 -7.13 3.60 0.31
N HIS A 410 -6.12 2.75 0.47
CA HIS A 410 -5.72 2.10 1.73
C HIS A 410 -4.55 2.81 2.43
N GLY A 411 -4.45 4.13 2.29
CA GLY A 411 -3.32 4.95 2.76
C GLY A 411 -2.96 4.80 4.24
N GLY A 412 -3.91 4.44 5.10
CA GLY A 412 -3.65 4.19 6.53
C GLY A 412 -2.71 3.01 6.82
N TRP A 413 -2.57 2.09 5.88
CA TRP A 413 -1.77 0.87 5.98
C TRP A 413 -0.49 0.93 5.15
N THR A 414 -0.40 1.88 4.20
CA THR A 414 0.75 2.06 3.33
C THR A 414 1.72 3.10 3.88
N ARG A 415 2.98 3.04 3.43
CA ARG A 415 3.95 4.11 3.61
C ARG A 415 3.67 5.23 2.59
N GLY A 416 4.07 6.46 2.92
CA GLY A 416 3.90 7.61 2.03
C GLY A 416 2.78 8.55 2.45
N GLY A 417 2.53 9.56 1.62
CA GLY A 417 1.49 10.56 1.79
C GLY A 417 0.09 10.06 1.46
N LEU A 418 -0.84 10.97 1.50
CA LEU A 418 -2.18 10.87 0.90
C LEU A 418 -2.28 11.98 -0.14
N ALA A 419 -2.89 11.71 -1.27
CA ALA A 419 -3.08 12.72 -2.31
C ALA A 419 -3.92 13.91 -1.84
N TYR A 420 -4.81 13.67 -0.86
CA TYR A 420 -5.70 14.68 -0.29
C TYR A 420 -6.00 14.42 1.19
N VAL A 421 -6.24 15.49 1.92
CA VAL A 421 -6.89 15.48 3.25
C VAL A 421 -7.80 16.71 3.37
N PRO A 422 -8.98 16.61 4.05
CA PRO A 422 -9.86 17.74 4.25
C PRO A 422 -9.17 18.92 4.95
N LYS A 423 -9.60 20.13 4.66
CA LYS A 423 -9.05 21.37 5.27
C LYS A 423 -9.10 21.28 6.80
N GLY A 424 -8.00 21.65 7.45
CA GLY A 424 -7.86 21.60 8.91
C GLY A 424 -7.53 20.23 9.49
N ARG A 425 -7.36 19.20 8.66
CA ARG A 425 -7.02 17.84 9.09
C ARG A 425 -5.59 17.44 8.61
N SER A 426 -5.03 16.40 9.20
CA SER A 426 -3.69 15.90 8.87
C SER A 426 -3.71 14.48 8.28
N VAL A 427 -2.64 14.13 7.56
CA VAL A 427 -2.43 12.77 7.03
C VAL A 427 -2.42 11.75 8.16
N GLU A 428 -1.78 12.08 9.28
CA GLU A 428 -1.68 11.22 10.47
C GLU A 428 -3.05 10.97 11.09
N GLU A 429 -3.88 12.01 11.16
CA GLU A 429 -5.25 11.90 11.66
C GLU A 429 -6.08 10.97 10.78
N MET A 430 -6.04 11.13 9.47
CA MET A 430 -6.77 10.27 8.53
C MET A 430 -6.35 8.81 8.63
N LYS A 431 -5.03 8.55 8.68
CA LYS A 431 -4.49 7.22 8.91
C LYS A 431 -4.93 6.61 10.24
N LYS A 432 -4.98 7.44 11.30
CA LYS A 432 -5.45 7.02 12.62
C LYS A 432 -6.93 6.70 12.63
N LEU A 433 -7.75 7.52 11.96
CA LEU A 433 -9.18 7.30 11.82
C LEU A 433 -9.51 6.03 11.05
N GLN A 434 -8.83 5.78 9.93
CA GLN A 434 -9.02 4.53 9.19
C GLN A 434 -8.74 3.31 10.09
N LYS A 435 -7.64 3.32 10.84
CA LYS A 435 -7.32 2.24 11.81
C LYS A 435 -8.35 2.15 12.92
N GLN A 436 -8.86 3.29 13.40
CA GLN A 436 -9.92 3.34 14.41
C GLN A 436 -11.23 2.72 13.90
N ALA A 437 -11.58 2.96 12.62
CA ALA A 437 -12.75 2.37 11.99
C ALA A 437 -12.69 0.84 11.97
N TYR A 438 -11.57 0.28 11.49
CA TYR A 438 -11.38 -1.17 11.50
C TYR A 438 -11.43 -1.75 12.92
N ARG A 439 -10.78 -1.12 13.91
CA ARG A 439 -10.86 -1.58 15.31
C ARG A 439 -12.28 -1.54 15.87
N ALA A 440 -12.99 -0.45 15.61
CA ALA A 440 -14.35 -0.25 16.12
C ALA A 440 -15.34 -1.29 15.58
N VAL A 441 -15.15 -1.76 14.36
CA VAL A 441 -16.01 -2.76 13.73
C VAL A 441 -15.57 -4.19 14.09
N TYR A 442 -14.29 -4.52 13.98
CA TYR A 442 -13.81 -5.89 14.05
C TYR A 442 -13.41 -6.39 15.45
N LEU A 443 -13.03 -5.49 16.39
CA LEU A 443 -12.67 -5.88 17.76
C LEU A 443 -13.87 -5.92 18.69
N ARG A 444 -15.00 -6.45 18.23
CA ARG A 444 -16.21 -6.66 19.02
C ARG A 444 -16.39 -8.14 19.35
N PRO A 445 -16.77 -8.52 20.57
CA PRO A 445 -16.97 -9.93 20.95
C PRO A 445 -17.89 -10.69 19.99
N ARG A 446 -18.97 -10.05 19.54
CA ARG A 446 -19.93 -10.63 18.57
C ARG A 446 -19.27 -10.99 17.23
N VAL A 447 -18.37 -10.15 16.74
CA VAL A 447 -17.65 -10.38 15.48
C VAL A 447 -16.64 -11.53 15.65
N PHE A 448 -15.96 -11.56 16.79
CA PHE A 448 -15.06 -12.67 17.11
C PHE A 448 -15.79 -14.01 17.18
N LEU A 449 -16.97 -14.06 17.83
CA LEU A 449 -17.80 -15.28 17.88
C LEU A 449 -18.31 -15.69 16.48
N ARG A 450 -18.61 -14.73 15.61
CA ARG A 450 -18.99 -15.01 14.21
C ARG A 450 -17.81 -15.68 13.47
N PHE A 451 -16.62 -15.13 13.56
CA PHE A 451 -15.44 -15.72 12.91
C PHE A 451 -15.09 -17.10 13.46
N LEU A 452 -15.24 -17.33 14.76
CA LEU A 452 -15.05 -18.69 15.32
C LEU A 452 -16.01 -19.72 14.72
N ARG A 453 -17.27 -19.34 14.45
CA ARG A 453 -18.24 -20.24 13.82
C ARG A 453 -17.95 -20.51 12.34
N ASP A 454 -17.27 -19.60 11.67
CA ASP A 454 -16.91 -19.71 10.25
C ASP A 454 -15.67 -20.56 9.98
N ILE A 455 -14.96 -20.97 11.04
CA ILE A 455 -13.76 -21.79 10.92
C ILE A 455 -14.13 -23.21 10.49
N ASN A 456 -13.77 -23.53 9.25
CA ASN A 456 -13.94 -24.86 8.67
C ASN A 456 -12.63 -25.40 8.06
N SER A 457 -11.53 -24.65 8.14
CA SER A 457 -10.21 -25.06 7.64
C SER A 457 -9.06 -24.45 8.46
N ILE A 458 -7.90 -25.14 8.46
CA ILE A 458 -6.66 -24.63 9.08
C ILE A 458 -6.19 -23.35 8.39
N LYS A 459 -6.44 -23.19 7.09
CA LYS A 459 -6.10 -22.01 6.31
C LYS A 459 -6.86 -20.78 6.83
N LYS A 460 -8.20 -20.91 7.06
CA LYS A 460 -9.01 -19.84 7.66
C LYS A 460 -8.53 -19.44 9.06
N ILE A 461 -8.11 -20.40 9.88
CA ILE A 461 -7.53 -20.10 11.20
C ILE A 461 -6.29 -19.21 11.03
N LYS A 462 -5.37 -19.58 10.14
CA LYS A 462 -4.14 -18.81 9.90
C LYS A 462 -4.44 -17.39 9.43
N GLU A 463 -5.38 -17.22 8.51
CA GLU A 463 -5.77 -15.89 7.98
C GLU A 463 -6.47 -15.04 9.04
N TYR A 464 -7.42 -15.59 9.80
CA TYR A 464 -8.11 -14.87 10.87
C TYR A 464 -7.16 -14.46 11.99
N VAL A 465 -6.25 -15.35 12.41
CA VAL A 465 -5.21 -15.04 13.39
C VAL A 465 -4.29 -13.95 12.87
N ALA A 466 -3.86 -14.03 11.62
CA ALA A 466 -3.00 -13.03 11.00
C ALA A 466 -3.71 -11.68 10.85
N GLY A 467 -4.98 -11.66 10.41
CA GLY A 467 -5.79 -10.44 10.35
C GLY A 467 -5.99 -9.81 11.74
N PHE A 468 -6.26 -10.62 12.77
CA PHE A 468 -6.35 -10.17 14.15
C PHE A 468 -5.03 -9.57 14.65
N TRP A 469 -3.89 -10.19 14.34
CA TRP A 469 -2.55 -9.64 14.64
C TRP A 469 -2.30 -8.30 13.97
N VAL A 470 -2.72 -8.13 12.71
CA VAL A 470 -2.62 -6.84 12.02
C VAL A 470 -3.45 -5.78 12.76
N LEU A 471 -4.68 -6.11 13.18
CA LEU A 471 -5.52 -5.20 13.97
C LEU A 471 -4.91 -4.89 15.32
N LEU A 472 -4.37 -5.87 16.05
CA LEU A 472 -3.68 -5.66 17.32
C LEU A 472 -2.45 -4.76 17.16
N LYS A 473 -1.65 -4.94 16.10
CA LYS A 473 -0.54 -4.04 15.77
C LYS A 473 -0.98 -2.58 15.63
N THR A 474 -2.23 -2.33 15.21
CA THR A 474 -2.76 -0.97 15.12
C THR A 474 -3.07 -0.34 16.47
N MET A 475 -3.24 -1.15 17.52
CA MET A 475 -3.42 -0.68 18.89
C MET A 475 -2.11 -0.24 19.53
N LEU A 476 -1.00 -0.83 19.07
CA LEU A 476 0.32 -0.36 19.46
C LEU A 476 0.49 1.06 18.91
N PRO A 477 1.03 2.00 19.70
CA PRO A 477 1.27 3.36 19.23
C PRO A 477 2.00 3.26 17.90
N SER A 478 1.49 3.96 16.88
CA SER A 478 2.08 3.93 15.55
C SER A 478 3.53 4.35 15.71
N ARG A 479 4.42 3.45 15.39
CA ARG A 479 5.84 3.78 15.33
C ARG A 479 5.98 4.79 14.19
N SER A 480 5.91 6.08 14.52
CA SER A 480 6.17 7.17 13.60
C SER A 480 7.51 6.90 12.92
N ASN A 481 7.56 7.09 11.61
CA ASN A 481 8.75 7.04 10.74
C ASN A 481 9.90 6.18 11.28
N HIS A 482 9.85 4.86 11.04
CA HIS A 482 10.97 4.00 11.40
C HIS A 482 12.10 4.19 10.41
N ILE A 483 12.94 5.18 10.67
CA ILE A 483 14.31 5.13 10.21
C ILE A 483 14.90 3.87 10.87
N LYS A 484 15.31 2.91 10.06
CA LYS A 484 16.02 1.74 10.55
C LYS A 484 17.51 1.99 10.44
N ALA A 485 18.25 1.56 11.43
CA ALA A 485 19.69 1.53 11.33
C ALA A 485 20.13 0.70 10.11
N VAL A 486 21.05 1.22 9.33
CA VAL A 486 21.72 0.46 8.25
C VAL A 486 22.40 -0.74 8.90
N ARG A 487 22.13 -1.94 8.39
CA ARG A 487 22.67 -3.19 8.97
C ARG A 487 24.06 -3.43 8.40
N ILE A 488 25.09 -3.13 9.17
CA ILE A 488 26.46 -3.50 8.83
C ILE A 488 26.60 -5.02 8.99
N LYS A 489 27.26 -5.69 8.05
CA LYS A 489 27.51 -7.14 8.15
C LYS A 489 28.36 -7.45 9.37
N SER A 490 28.06 -8.56 10.05
CA SER A 490 28.78 -8.96 11.27
C SER A 490 30.29 -9.15 11.02
N GLU A 491 30.66 -9.60 9.83
CA GLU A 491 32.06 -9.78 9.39
C GLU A 491 32.80 -8.46 9.27
N ASP A 492 32.16 -7.43 8.68
CA ASP A 492 32.71 -6.09 8.55
C ASP A 492 32.93 -5.44 9.90
N LEU A 493 31.91 -5.50 10.79
CA LEU A 493 32.02 -4.98 12.16
C LEU A 493 33.14 -5.66 12.93
N LYS A 494 33.30 -6.97 12.80
CA LYS A 494 34.38 -7.72 13.42
C LYS A 494 35.74 -7.29 12.89
N ARG A 495 35.87 -7.09 11.55
CA ARG A 495 37.07 -6.57 10.90
C ARG A 495 37.42 -5.14 11.34
N PHE A 496 36.43 -4.26 11.48
CA PHE A 496 36.64 -2.88 11.94
C PHE A 496 37.14 -2.81 13.38
N SER A 497 36.76 -3.76 14.21
CA SER A 497 37.04 -3.78 15.65
C SER A 497 38.29 -4.62 16.02
N GLN A 498 39.10 -5.13 15.07
CA GLN A 498 40.20 -6.05 15.30
C GLN A 498 41.29 -5.50 16.21
N ASP A 499 41.55 -4.18 16.19
CA ASP A 499 42.65 -3.53 16.91
C ASP A 499 42.17 -2.60 18.04
N VAL A 500 40.91 -2.65 18.37
CA VAL A 500 40.30 -1.74 19.37
C VAL A 500 39.59 -2.59 20.43
N TYR A 501 39.89 -2.31 21.69
CA TYR A 501 39.11 -2.84 22.78
C TYR A 501 37.68 -2.25 22.71
N VAL A 502 36.78 -2.97 22.06
CA VAL A 502 35.38 -2.60 21.96
C VAL A 502 34.62 -3.42 22.99
N ASP A 503 34.12 -2.76 24.03
CA ASP A 503 33.37 -3.39 25.10
C ASP A 503 32.12 -4.15 24.69
N SER A 504 31.77 -4.16 23.40
CA SER A 504 30.48 -4.64 22.98
C SER A 504 30.48 -5.50 21.70
N PRO A 505 30.81 -6.80 21.83
CA PRO A 505 30.68 -7.76 20.73
C PRO A 505 29.22 -8.04 20.35
N VAL A 506 28.26 -7.30 20.92
CA VAL A 506 26.82 -7.58 20.83
C VAL A 506 26.26 -7.50 19.39
N TYR A 507 26.81 -6.63 18.53
CA TYR A 507 26.37 -6.49 17.15
C TYR A 507 26.86 -7.62 16.21
N PHE A 508 27.95 -8.30 16.59
CA PHE A 508 28.49 -9.47 15.86
C PHE A 508 28.49 -10.75 16.71
N SER A 509 27.77 -10.76 17.84
CA SER A 509 27.58 -11.95 18.69
C SER A 509 27.13 -13.16 17.84
N PRO A 510 27.60 -14.38 18.11
CA PRO A 510 27.10 -15.58 17.45
C PRO A 510 25.60 -15.81 17.75
N ASN A 511 25.09 -15.32 18.86
CA ASN A 511 23.69 -15.44 19.26
C ASN A 511 22.80 -14.48 18.46
N ARG A 512 21.89 -15.04 17.64
CA ARG A 512 20.96 -14.28 16.79
C ARG A 512 20.03 -13.36 17.59
N LEU A 513 19.61 -13.77 18.79
CA LEU A 513 18.70 -12.96 19.62
C LEU A 513 19.41 -11.73 20.19
N VAL A 514 20.67 -11.89 20.64
CA VAL A 514 21.50 -10.78 21.11
C VAL A 514 21.69 -9.75 20.00
N ARG A 515 22.08 -10.19 18.80
CA ARG A 515 22.18 -9.27 17.64
C ARG A 515 20.86 -8.58 17.33
N TYR A 516 19.76 -9.32 17.31
CA TYR A 516 18.43 -8.77 17.03
C TYR A 516 18.04 -7.67 18.04
N ILE A 517 18.20 -7.91 19.33
CA ILE A 517 17.89 -6.94 20.39
C ILE A 517 18.72 -5.67 20.22
N ASN A 518 20.03 -5.81 19.96
CA ASN A 518 20.93 -4.66 19.87
C ASN A 518 20.68 -3.82 18.59
N TRP A 519 20.36 -4.42 17.48
CA TRP A 519 19.91 -3.67 16.32
C TRP A 519 18.55 -3.00 16.53
N LYS A 520 17.63 -3.66 17.23
CA LYS A 520 16.30 -3.13 17.50
C LYS A 520 16.31 -1.94 18.46
N LYS A 521 17.21 -1.89 19.44
CA LYS A 521 17.37 -0.71 20.30
C LYS A 521 17.75 0.54 19.50
N LEU A 522 18.66 0.41 18.50
CA LEU A 522 19.04 1.50 17.60
C LEU A 522 17.86 1.97 16.73
N ASP A 523 17.10 1.03 16.12
CA ASP A 523 15.87 1.38 15.40
C ASP A 523 14.91 2.19 16.31
N SER A 524 14.85 1.86 17.57
CA SER A 524 13.96 2.51 18.54
C SER A 524 14.40 3.94 18.86
N VAL A 525 15.70 4.20 19.01
CA VAL A 525 16.26 5.56 19.17
C VAL A 525 15.99 6.39 17.92
N LEU A 526 16.33 5.86 16.74
CA LEU A 526 16.12 6.54 15.46
C LEU A 526 14.65 6.90 15.19
N SER A 527 13.71 6.13 15.78
CA SER A 527 12.28 6.42 15.69
C SER A 527 11.86 7.71 16.40
N LEU A 528 12.71 8.28 17.25
CA LEU A 528 12.50 9.53 17.97
C LEU A 528 13.07 10.75 17.23
N LEU A 529 13.76 10.57 16.10
CA LEU A 529 14.29 11.67 15.30
C LEU A 529 13.16 12.61 14.86
N PRO A 530 13.34 13.95 15.01
CA PRO A 530 12.39 14.92 14.53
C PRO A 530 12.27 14.88 13.00
N GLN A 531 11.10 15.24 12.48
CA GLN A 531 10.86 15.27 11.02
C GLN A 531 11.45 16.51 10.34
N GLN A 532 11.72 17.57 11.10
CA GLN A 532 12.20 18.86 10.61
C GLN A 532 13.67 19.05 10.98
N GLU A 533 14.42 19.77 10.14
CA GLU A 533 15.82 20.21 10.32
C GLU A 533 16.86 19.10 10.57
N ARG A 534 17.20 18.38 9.50
CA ARG A 534 18.24 17.35 9.51
C ARG A 534 19.59 17.84 8.99
N ARG A 535 19.99 19.05 9.39
CA ARG A 535 21.22 19.69 8.88
C ARG A 535 22.48 19.12 9.52
N SER A 536 22.57 19.05 10.85
CA SER A 536 23.77 18.59 11.54
C SER A 536 23.45 17.65 12.69
N ALA A 537 24.22 16.56 12.79
CA ALA A 537 24.15 15.61 13.91
C ALA A 537 25.51 15.35 14.54
N LEU A 538 25.52 15.08 15.85
CA LEU A 538 26.66 14.57 16.58
C LEU A 538 26.32 13.16 17.09
N ASP A 539 27.17 12.17 16.75
CA ASP A 539 27.18 10.84 17.37
C ASP A 539 28.22 10.85 18.51
N PHE A 540 27.73 11.08 19.72
CA PHE A 540 28.56 11.19 20.94
C PHE A 540 28.85 9.80 21.48
N GLY A 541 30.12 9.39 21.45
CA GLY A 541 30.55 8.01 21.71
C GLY A 541 30.25 7.10 20.52
N CYS A 542 30.80 7.46 19.31
CA CYS A 542 30.49 6.73 18.08
C CYS A 542 31.08 5.32 18.00
N GLY A 543 32.03 4.97 18.89
CA GLY A 543 32.62 3.64 19.01
C GLY A 543 33.12 3.06 17.69
N ASN A 544 32.56 1.94 17.28
CA ASN A 544 32.89 1.27 16.01
C ASN A 544 32.12 1.79 14.79
N GLY A 545 31.47 2.95 14.90
CA GLY A 545 30.80 3.62 13.82
C GLY A 545 29.47 3.01 13.35
N VAL A 546 28.83 2.16 14.18
CA VAL A 546 27.58 1.43 13.83
C VAL A 546 26.46 2.37 13.37
N MET A 547 26.38 3.59 13.92
CA MET A 547 25.34 4.56 13.57
C MET A 547 25.69 5.43 12.37
N LEU A 548 26.98 5.60 12.03
CA LEU A 548 27.46 6.55 11.05
C LEU A 548 26.84 6.36 9.65
N PRO A 549 26.74 5.14 9.06
CA PRO A 549 26.11 4.96 7.75
C PRO A 549 24.62 5.37 7.75
N THR A 550 23.95 5.18 8.87
CA THR A 550 22.56 5.58 9.02
C THR A 550 22.41 7.09 9.11
N LEU A 551 23.22 7.73 9.94
CA LEU A 551 23.19 9.19 10.15
C LEU A 551 23.63 9.94 8.92
N SER A 552 24.65 9.46 8.19
CA SER A 552 25.10 10.02 6.91
C SER A 552 23.99 10.08 5.86
N GLY A 553 23.11 9.07 5.80
CA GLY A 553 21.95 9.06 4.92
C GLY A 553 20.78 9.94 5.37
N ILE A 554 20.85 10.55 6.55
CA ILE A 554 19.75 11.32 7.15
C ILE A 554 20.10 12.82 7.27
N PHE A 555 21.35 13.15 7.64
CA PHE A 555 21.80 14.50 7.94
C PHE A 555 22.78 15.01 6.87
N ASP A 556 22.76 16.32 6.63
CA ASP A 556 23.70 16.96 5.68
C ASP A 556 25.14 16.88 6.18
N THR A 557 25.35 16.94 7.49
CA THR A 557 26.67 16.83 8.14
C THR A 557 26.55 16.00 9.41
N VAL A 558 27.46 15.06 9.58
CA VAL A 558 27.55 14.18 10.75
C VAL A 558 28.95 14.31 11.36
N VAL A 559 29.02 14.47 12.67
CA VAL A 559 30.28 14.41 13.42
C VAL A 559 30.20 13.20 14.37
N GLY A 560 31.19 12.33 14.34
CA GLY A 560 31.35 11.26 15.32
C GLY A 560 32.48 11.61 16.29
N ILE A 561 32.25 11.49 17.58
CA ILE A 561 33.31 11.67 18.59
C ILE A 561 33.45 10.41 19.45
N ASP A 562 34.70 10.07 19.77
CA ASP A 562 35.04 8.94 20.66
C ASP A 562 36.49 9.07 21.15
N ILE A 563 36.83 8.38 22.22
CA ILE A 563 38.23 8.22 22.69
C ILE A 563 39.06 7.39 21.67
N HIS A 564 38.40 6.51 20.92
CA HIS A 564 38.97 5.64 19.91
C HIS A 564 38.20 5.72 18.58
N THR A 565 38.70 6.47 17.60
CA THR A 565 38.03 6.68 16.33
C THR A 565 38.48 5.73 15.19
N SER A 566 39.44 4.84 15.42
CA SER A 566 40.03 3.99 14.37
C SER A 566 39.01 3.02 13.74
N ALA A 567 38.12 2.42 14.54
CA ALA A 567 37.08 1.53 14.04
C ALA A 567 36.03 2.31 13.23
N ALA A 568 35.59 3.46 13.73
CA ALA A 568 34.68 4.36 13.03
C ALA A 568 35.28 4.87 11.70
N SER A 569 36.60 5.17 11.66
CA SER A 569 37.30 5.58 10.46
C SER A 569 37.29 4.49 9.37
N ARG A 570 37.50 3.23 9.75
CA ARG A 570 37.38 2.09 8.82
C ARG A 570 35.96 1.96 8.26
N ALA A 571 34.95 2.09 9.12
CA ALA A 571 33.55 2.08 8.68
C ALA A 571 33.24 3.24 7.73
N MET A 572 33.75 4.44 8.02
CA MET A 572 33.58 5.62 7.17
C MET A 572 34.17 5.40 5.76
N HIS A 573 35.37 4.83 5.65
CA HIS A 573 36.00 4.53 4.37
C HIS A 573 35.27 3.41 3.60
N GLU A 574 34.93 2.32 4.25
CA GLU A 574 34.24 1.17 3.63
C GLU A 574 32.86 1.56 3.04
N TYR A 575 32.13 2.41 3.73
CA TYR A 575 30.80 2.87 3.30
C TYR A 575 30.83 4.20 2.53
N SER A 576 32.02 4.74 2.21
CA SER A 576 32.22 5.99 1.44
C SER A 576 31.41 7.17 2.01
N LEU A 577 31.46 7.39 3.32
CA LEU A 577 30.68 8.41 4.01
C LEU A 577 31.33 9.80 3.89
N ASN A 578 31.03 10.54 2.83
CA ASN A 578 31.70 11.80 2.50
C ASN A 578 31.27 13.00 3.37
N ASN A 579 30.15 12.89 4.10
CA ASN A 579 29.61 13.93 4.97
C ASN A 579 29.81 13.63 6.47
N VAL A 580 30.70 12.67 6.80
CA VAL A 580 31.01 12.28 8.17
C VAL A 580 32.41 12.78 8.54
N PHE A 581 32.54 13.39 9.70
CA PHE A 581 33.80 13.85 10.29
C PHE A 581 34.04 13.19 11.63
N LEU A 582 35.26 12.76 11.92
CA LEU A 582 35.59 12.09 13.17
C LEU A 582 36.56 12.97 13.99
N ILE A 583 36.25 13.10 15.29
CA ILE A 583 37.10 13.83 16.23
C ILE A 583 37.38 12.92 17.43
N ARG A 584 38.67 12.77 17.76
CA ARG A 584 39.09 12.03 18.95
C ARG A 584 39.06 12.96 20.17
N THR A 585 38.21 12.63 21.16
CA THR A 585 38.08 13.38 22.42
C THR A 585 37.52 12.49 23.53
N ASP A 586 37.78 12.83 24.78
CA ASP A 586 37.22 12.19 25.97
C ASP A 586 35.76 12.63 26.26
N GLY A 587 35.26 13.63 25.57
CA GLY A 587 33.89 14.09 25.72
C GLY A 587 33.64 15.07 26.88
N MET A 588 34.64 15.33 27.75
CA MET A 588 34.48 16.23 28.90
C MET A 588 34.41 17.70 28.46
N LYS A 589 35.24 18.09 27.49
CA LYS A 589 35.22 19.43 26.85
C LYS A 589 35.15 19.27 25.37
N LEU A 590 34.07 19.74 24.76
CA LEU A 590 33.82 19.56 23.35
C LEU A 590 34.35 20.72 22.52
N PRO A 591 35.11 20.47 21.42
CA PRO A 591 35.73 21.50 20.60
C PRO A 591 34.72 22.17 19.65
N PHE A 592 33.50 22.37 20.10
CA PHE A 592 32.42 22.97 19.31
C PHE A 592 31.95 24.28 19.94
N LYS A 593 31.47 25.19 19.09
CA LYS A 593 30.79 26.42 19.53
C LYS A 593 29.44 26.07 20.17
N ASP A 594 28.91 26.99 20.97
CA ASP A 594 27.54 26.91 21.44
C ASP A 594 26.57 26.77 20.25
N ASP A 595 25.49 26.08 20.45
CA ASP A 595 24.42 25.90 19.46
C ASP A 595 24.88 25.36 18.10
N ALA A 596 25.84 24.42 18.08
CA ALA A 596 26.43 23.83 16.87
C ALA A 596 25.53 22.82 16.16
N PHE A 597 24.81 21.98 16.93
CA PHE A 597 24.12 20.83 16.38
C PHE A 597 22.59 20.90 16.54
N HIS A 598 21.87 20.41 15.51
CA HIS A 598 20.43 20.26 15.57
C HIS A 598 20.02 18.97 16.34
N THR A 599 20.85 17.94 16.27
CA THR A 599 20.61 16.67 16.96
C THR A 599 21.91 16.12 17.52
N VAL A 600 21.88 15.69 18.78
CA VAL A 600 22.95 14.92 19.40
C VAL A 600 22.40 13.55 19.74
N LEU A 601 23.16 12.47 19.48
CA LEU A 601 22.84 11.11 19.86
C LEU A 601 23.83 10.62 20.90
N THR A 602 23.33 9.98 21.95
CA THR A 602 24.13 9.28 22.97
C THR A 602 23.58 7.85 23.11
N THR A 603 24.32 6.86 22.62
CA THR A 603 23.84 5.49 22.58
C THR A 603 24.72 4.56 23.41
N SER A 604 24.35 4.33 24.66
CA SER A 604 25.09 3.52 25.63
C SER A 604 26.53 4.06 25.84
N VAL A 605 26.63 5.32 26.23
CA VAL A 605 27.91 6.01 26.47
C VAL A 605 27.89 6.85 27.73
N LEU A 606 26.76 7.48 28.11
CA LEU A 606 26.71 8.37 29.30
C LEU A 606 26.90 7.62 30.65
N GLU A 607 26.63 6.34 30.66
CA GLU A 607 26.86 5.48 31.84
C GLU A 607 28.34 5.31 32.20
N HIS A 608 29.28 5.63 31.31
CA HIS A 608 30.71 5.44 31.51
C HIS A 608 31.44 6.67 32.07
N PHE A 609 30.76 7.82 32.21
CA PHE A 609 31.39 9.02 32.76
C PHE A 609 31.31 9.08 34.30
N THR A 610 32.40 9.45 34.96
CA THR A 610 32.43 9.67 36.41
C THR A 610 31.77 10.99 36.81
N ASP A 611 31.90 12.04 35.96
CA ASP A 611 31.26 13.33 36.15
C ASP A 611 30.19 13.57 35.05
N LEU A 612 29.03 12.97 35.30
CA LEU A 612 27.92 13.02 34.37
C LEU A 612 27.34 14.42 34.17
N GLU A 613 27.38 15.25 35.23
CA GLU A 613 26.79 16.59 35.20
C GLU A 613 27.57 17.52 34.29
N GLU A 614 28.91 17.49 34.32
CA GLU A 614 29.79 18.27 33.43
C GLU A 614 29.57 17.88 31.95
N VAL A 615 29.51 16.59 31.65
CA VAL A 615 29.29 16.07 30.30
C VAL A 615 27.90 16.47 29.77
N VAL A 616 26.86 16.39 30.57
CA VAL A 616 25.49 16.76 30.16
C VAL A 616 25.38 18.26 29.95
N ALA A 617 26.06 19.08 30.75
CA ALA A 617 26.14 20.52 30.55
C ALA A 617 26.79 20.89 29.21
N GLU A 618 27.91 20.23 28.86
CA GLU A 618 28.58 20.39 27.57
C GLU A 618 27.71 19.96 26.39
N ILE A 619 27.02 18.83 26.50
CA ILE A 619 26.07 18.38 25.49
C ILE A 619 24.94 19.40 25.32
N ALA A 620 24.38 19.92 26.42
CA ALA A 620 23.32 20.93 26.36
C ALA A 620 23.82 22.25 25.75
N ARG A 621 25.08 22.64 25.99
CA ARG A 621 25.70 23.84 25.42
C ARG A 621 25.71 23.79 23.90
N ILE A 622 26.14 22.67 23.31
CA ILE A 622 26.34 22.53 21.87
C ILE A 622 25.05 22.24 21.08
N ILE A 623 23.95 21.89 21.73
CA ILE A 623 22.65 21.71 21.08
C ILE A 623 22.03 23.07 20.82
N LYS A 624 21.49 23.30 19.62
CA LYS A 624 20.76 24.52 19.25
C LYS A 624 19.47 24.69 20.03
N PRO A 625 18.98 25.91 20.28
CA PRO A 625 17.61 26.13 20.75
C PRO A 625 16.62 25.42 19.84
N GLY A 626 15.69 24.65 20.42
CA GLY A 626 14.77 23.77 19.67
C GLY A 626 15.40 22.46 19.16
N GLY A 627 16.72 22.30 19.23
CA GLY A 627 17.42 21.07 18.90
C GLY A 627 17.20 19.95 19.92
N SER A 628 17.57 18.74 19.59
CA SER A 628 17.25 17.56 20.40
C SER A 628 18.44 16.70 20.75
N LEU A 629 18.41 16.13 21.97
CA LEU A 629 19.22 15.00 22.39
C LEU A 629 18.42 13.70 22.27
N LEU A 630 18.95 12.72 21.58
CA LEU A 630 18.46 11.35 21.59
C LEU A 630 19.34 10.50 22.52
N PHE A 631 18.72 9.97 23.54
CA PHE A 631 19.36 9.24 24.62
C PHE A 631 18.94 7.77 24.64
N LEU A 632 19.92 6.87 24.81
CA LEU A 632 19.70 5.46 25.08
C LEU A 632 20.74 4.99 26.10
N SER A 633 20.27 4.38 27.20
CA SER A 633 21.14 3.79 28.21
C SER A 633 20.52 2.54 28.86
N PRO A 634 21.32 1.59 29.35
CA PRO A 634 20.83 0.39 30.02
C PRO A 634 20.14 0.73 31.35
N THR A 635 19.10 -0.04 31.70
CA THR A 635 18.29 0.21 32.89
C THR A 635 18.95 -0.31 34.18
N GLU A 636 19.91 -1.23 34.06
CA GLU A 636 20.60 -1.92 35.17
C GLU A 636 19.63 -2.54 36.20
N ASN A 637 18.37 -2.77 35.83
CA ASN A 637 17.39 -3.44 36.68
C ASN A 637 17.67 -4.95 36.81
N MET A 638 16.94 -5.63 37.70
CA MET A 638 17.09 -7.06 37.94
C MET A 638 16.93 -7.91 36.68
N PHE A 639 16.00 -7.53 35.78
CA PHE A 639 15.74 -8.24 34.53
C PHE A 639 16.90 -8.08 33.53
N TYR A 640 17.48 -6.89 33.43
CA TYR A 640 18.68 -6.65 32.63
C TYR A 640 19.90 -7.43 33.14
N ARG A 641 20.10 -7.47 34.45
CA ARG A 641 21.18 -8.25 35.11
C ARG A 641 21.00 -9.74 34.83
N PHE A 642 19.77 -10.27 34.96
CA PHE A 642 19.46 -11.66 34.64
C PHE A 642 19.73 -11.97 33.15
N GLY A 643 19.34 -11.09 32.24
CA GLY A 643 19.63 -11.24 30.81
C GLY A 643 21.14 -11.30 30.52
N ARG A 644 21.93 -10.43 31.14
CA ARG A 644 23.40 -10.49 31.00
C ARG A 644 23.96 -11.82 31.49
N TRP A 645 23.55 -12.26 32.68
CA TRP A 645 23.98 -13.55 33.23
C TRP A 645 23.60 -14.71 32.30
N LEU A 646 22.38 -14.73 31.78
CA LEU A 646 21.90 -15.78 30.90
C LEU A 646 22.71 -15.89 29.59
N PHE A 647 23.18 -14.77 29.06
CA PHE A 647 23.96 -14.72 27.82
C PHE A 647 25.50 -14.64 28.04
N GLY A 648 25.96 -14.82 29.27
CA GLY A 648 27.37 -14.86 29.60
C GLY A 648 28.10 -13.50 29.60
N PHE A 649 27.37 -12.37 29.66
CA PHE A 649 27.97 -11.04 29.71
C PHE A 649 28.20 -10.60 31.19
N LYS A 650 29.39 -10.07 31.49
CA LYS A 650 29.69 -9.43 32.79
C LYS A 650 29.26 -7.96 32.78
N LYS A 651 29.03 -7.37 33.95
CA LYS A 651 28.86 -5.92 34.10
C LYS A 651 30.20 -5.26 33.82
N PRO A 652 30.28 -4.25 32.91
CA PRO A 652 31.48 -3.43 32.78
C PRO A 652 31.77 -2.70 34.10
N GLU A 653 33.04 -2.57 34.45
CA GLU A 653 33.47 -1.94 35.73
C GLU A 653 33.20 -0.44 35.71
N ASP A 654 33.15 0.16 34.54
CA ASP A 654 32.97 1.58 34.28
C ASP A 654 31.48 2.00 34.06
N HIS A 655 30.50 1.13 34.36
CA HIS A 655 29.08 1.53 34.40
C HIS A 655 28.74 2.18 35.73
N TYR A 656 28.90 3.52 35.82
CA TYR A 656 28.68 4.28 37.06
C TYR A 656 27.20 4.59 37.30
N TYR A 657 26.42 4.87 36.23
CA TYR A 657 25.03 5.31 36.33
C TYR A 657 24.06 4.39 35.61
N ALA A 658 22.86 4.25 36.18
CA ALA A 658 21.73 3.62 35.49
C ALA A 658 20.91 4.67 34.69
N ALA A 659 20.16 4.22 33.71
CA ALA A 659 19.38 5.09 32.82
C ALA A 659 18.46 6.10 33.56
N ARG A 660 17.95 5.76 34.74
CA ARG A 660 17.11 6.65 35.57
C ARG A 660 17.88 7.83 36.13
N GLU A 661 19.10 7.58 36.59
CA GLU A 661 19.98 8.59 37.16
C GLU A 661 20.43 9.56 36.09
N ILE A 662 20.84 9.06 34.90
CA ILE A 662 21.18 9.85 33.74
C ILE A 662 19.99 10.73 33.31
N GLU A 663 18.77 10.16 33.28
CA GLU A 663 17.55 10.92 32.94
C GLU A 663 17.32 12.08 33.93
N LEU A 664 17.61 11.92 35.18
CA LEU A 664 17.46 12.98 36.19
C LEU A 664 18.43 14.16 35.90
N VAL A 665 19.69 13.86 35.61
CA VAL A 665 20.67 14.89 35.24
C VAL A 665 20.33 15.57 33.93
N LEU A 666 19.87 14.82 32.91
CA LEU A 666 19.44 15.42 31.64
C LEU A 666 18.30 16.43 31.81
N LYS A 667 17.38 16.23 32.74
CA LYS A 667 16.26 17.13 33.03
C LYS A 667 16.67 18.46 33.68
N THR A 668 17.85 18.56 34.23
CA THR A 668 18.35 19.85 34.80
C THR A 668 18.67 20.85 33.68
N TYR A 669 19.09 20.34 32.52
CA TYR A 669 19.52 21.16 31.37
C TYR A 669 18.57 21.14 30.18
N LEU A 670 17.78 20.06 30.01
CA LEU A 670 16.94 19.84 28.84
C LEU A 670 15.51 19.43 29.25
N THR A 671 14.54 19.70 28.38
CA THR A 671 13.14 19.31 28.60
C THR A 671 12.85 17.96 27.97
N ALA A 672 12.38 17.00 28.76
CA ALA A 672 11.98 15.69 28.26
C ALA A 672 10.68 15.79 27.45
N GLU A 673 10.70 15.36 26.17
CA GLU A 673 9.55 15.33 25.30
C GLU A 673 8.95 13.92 25.15
N VAL A 674 9.80 12.91 24.90
CA VAL A 674 9.39 11.53 24.72
C VAL A 674 10.27 10.61 25.55
N LYS A 675 9.63 9.63 26.19
CA LYS A 675 10.32 8.55 26.91
C LYS A 675 9.71 7.22 26.54
N ARG A 676 10.54 6.20 26.40
CA ARG A 676 10.14 4.84 26.13
C ARG A 676 11.06 3.85 26.80
N ASP A 677 10.49 2.77 27.29
CA ASP A 677 11.22 1.61 27.77
C ASP A 677 11.28 0.53 26.67
N PHE A 678 12.43 -0.12 26.51
CA PHE A 678 12.65 -1.15 25.49
C PHE A 678 12.99 -2.49 26.18
N PRO A 679 12.47 -3.63 25.71
CA PRO A 679 11.65 -3.85 24.50
C PRO A 679 10.15 -3.52 24.69
N ILE A 680 9.64 -3.40 25.92
CA ILE A 680 8.21 -3.28 26.22
C ILE A 680 7.95 -1.99 27.00
N ASN A 681 7.29 -1.03 26.39
CA ASN A 681 7.13 0.32 26.95
C ASN A 681 6.17 0.40 28.15
N PHE A 682 5.23 -0.55 28.30
CA PHE A 682 4.23 -0.54 29.41
C PHE A 682 4.57 -1.45 30.57
N LEU A 683 5.75 -2.11 30.56
CA LEU A 683 6.25 -2.97 31.62
C LEU A 683 7.68 -2.53 32.03
N PRO A 684 7.82 -1.45 32.81
CA PRO A 684 9.14 -0.88 33.13
C PRO A 684 10.09 -1.85 33.85
N PHE A 685 9.57 -2.81 34.61
CA PHE A 685 10.37 -3.80 35.32
C PHE A 685 10.99 -4.87 34.39
N VAL A 686 10.48 -5.02 33.15
CA VAL A 686 11.03 -5.94 32.14
C VAL A 686 11.89 -5.18 31.13
N SER A 687 12.03 -3.85 31.27
CA SER A 687 12.79 -3.03 30.33
C SER A 687 14.29 -3.28 30.46
N VAL A 688 14.94 -3.39 29.30
CA VAL A 688 16.41 -3.61 29.19
C VAL A 688 17.13 -2.28 28.97
N TYR A 689 16.53 -1.39 28.18
CA TYR A 689 17.06 -0.07 27.89
C TYR A 689 15.97 0.99 28.06
N ARG A 690 16.40 2.20 28.44
CA ARG A 690 15.57 3.40 28.42
C ARG A 690 16.00 4.31 27.29
N ILE A 691 15.02 4.85 26.58
CA ILE A 691 15.21 5.68 25.41
C ILE A 691 14.43 6.97 25.60
N GLY A 692 15.03 8.12 25.28
CA GLY A 692 14.36 9.40 25.41
C GLY A 692 14.76 10.41 24.34
N ARG A 693 13.84 11.38 24.10
CA ARG A 693 14.15 12.61 23.39
C ARG A 693 13.98 13.78 24.35
N PHE A 694 15.01 14.60 24.40
CA PHE A 694 15.09 15.80 25.21
C PHE A 694 15.35 16.99 24.30
N ILE A 695 14.74 18.14 24.58
CA ILE A 695 14.83 19.36 23.75
C ILE A 695 15.48 20.46 24.59
N LYS A 696 16.42 21.22 23.95
CA LYS A 696 16.91 22.48 24.47
C LYS A 696 15.85 23.56 24.21
N LYS A 697 15.40 24.25 25.27
CA LYS A 697 14.46 25.37 25.16
C LYS A 697 15.09 26.60 24.55
#